data_74ac8d40e251a7689a49af43820352ce
#
_entry.id   74ac8d40e251a7689a49af43820352ce
#
_cell.length_a   1.000
_cell.length_b   1.000
_cell.length_c   1.000
_cell.angle_alpha   90.00
_cell.angle_beta   90.00
_cell.angle_gamma   90.00
#
_symmetry.space_group_name_H-M   'P 1'
#
loop_
_entity.id
_entity.type
_entity.pdbx_description
1 polymer ?
#
loop_
_entity_poly.entity_id
_entity_poly.type
_entity_poly.pdbx_seq_one_letter_code
_entity_poly.pdbx_strand_id
1 'polypeptide(L)'
;MSETHEKEIIEGTVEDIRFRNEQNGYTVLSVGCDDDLITAVGIFSDISVGETVKLQGEWTYHTTFGRQFKVEAFERNMPATTEQLYNYLAAGAIKGIGRATAERIVDMFGEKAFDYLESNPEMLSKVKGISPEKAEKICASYRSQFAIRSITMTLESYGIGPRECLAAYKAFGGDVVGKVTENPYVLCLPEVGVPFDRVETIADNLPHRPNDSYRIKAGIEHILRHNLYVDGHTCIPRDKLLRVAAEFLNTNADTVDIMTDELCHENRLVSKVFTDKEYVFLIQAFRDEKSISDRIKVLLNFPPAGHSALDSEIEKIEKADNISYAEKQKLAIKTAVNKGILILTGGPGTGKTTTLKGILRLFQSEGLDISLAAPTGRAAKRMTELTGKEAKTIHRLLEVEWDEHDRPTFKRNIRNPLECEALILDELSMVDISLFASLLNALPLGCRLIMLGDSDQLPPVGAGNVLHDLIESRLLPVVELKEVFRQSMGSLIVTNAHRIVNGEKIVTDRKDGDFFLMERQTPALAAKTIAELYAERLPRAYSYSPLRDIQVLCPSKKGEAGTVNLNKILQSLVNPPSDNKNELNSGFRLFREGDKVMQIKNNYDIHWDSDKESGEGIFNGDIGIIEKIDLKSETAFISFDDRTAQYAKEQMTELELAYAVTVHKSQGSEFKAVIMPVVNVIPQLCYRNLLYTAVTRAKELMIIVGTEDEVVKMAANDKKTRRYSALKKLLLNDAAPAILGTTGI
;
A
#
# COMPACT_ATOMS: atom_id res chain seq x y z
N MET A 1 -10.51 -35.93 5.15
CA MET A 1 -11.09 -36.48 3.93
C MET A 1 -11.60 -35.27 3.16
N SER A 2 -10.90 -34.89 2.12
CA SER A 2 -11.33 -33.82 1.21
C SER A 2 -12.42 -34.39 0.32
N GLU A 3 -13.63 -33.87 0.47
CA GLU A 3 -14.69 -34.14 -0.51
C GLU A 3 -14.23 -33.46 -1.81
N THR A 4 -13.90 -34.31 -2.80
CA THR A 4 -13.77 -33.87 -4.19
C THR A 4 -15.17 -33.58 -4.68
N HIS A 5 -15.57 -32.31 -4.69
CA HIS A 5 -16.76 -31.87 -5.42
C HIS A 5 -16.52 -32.13 -6.90
N GLU A 6 -17.33 -32.96 -7.51
CA GLU A 6 -17.35 -33.16 -8.96
C GLU A 6 -17.72 -31.81 -9.61
N LYS A 7 -16.87 -31.33 -10.51
CA LYS A 7 -17.13 -30.11 -11.28
C LYS A 7 -18.25 -30.39 -12.26
N GLU A 8 -19.34 -29.68 -12.12
CA GLU A 8 -20.46 -29.74 -13.06
C GLU A 8 -20.22 -28.87 -14.29
N ILE A 9 -20.82 -29.27 -15.40
CA ILE A 9 -20.83 -28.51 -16.66
C ILE A 9 -22.27 -28.18 -16.98
N ILE A 10 -22.51 -26.88 -17.22
CA ILE A 10 -23.80 -26.33 -17.57
C ILE A 10 -23.67 -25.65 -18.94
N GLU A 11 -24.58 -25.93 -19.86
CA GLU A 11 -24.67 -25.29 -21.16
C GLU A 11 -25.98 -24.51 -21.27
N GLY A 12 -25.92 -23.25 -21.73
CA GLY A 12 -27.09 -22.40 -21.83
C GLY A 12 -26.79 -21.12 -22.58
N THR A 13 -27.83 -20.29 -22.77
CA THR A 13 -27.71 -18.97 -23.42
C THR A 13 -27.74 -17.86 -22.37
N VAL A 14 -26.85 -16.89 -22.50
CA VAL A 14 -26.85 -15.69 -21.64
C VAL A 14 -28.06 -14.82 -21.94
N GLU A 15 -29.00 -14.76 -21.02
CA GLU A 15 -30.23 -13.97 -21.19
C GLU A 15 -30.11 -12.55 -20.67
N ASP A 16 -29.33 -12.36 -19.58
CA ASP A 16 -29.14 -11.05 -18.98
C ASP A 16 -27.81 -10.96 -18.24
N ILE A 17 -27.23 -9.75 -18.21
CA ILE A 17 -26.05 -9.42 -17.41
C ILE A 17 -26.50 -8.52 -16.27
N ARG A 18 -26.75 -9.11 -15.11
CA ARG A 18 -27.26 -8.39 -13.93
C ARG A 18 -26.24 -7.43 -13.33
N PHE A 19 -24.96 -7.79 -13.38
CA PHE A 19 -23.87 -6.98 -12.87
C PHE A 19 -22.58 -7.29 -13.62
N ARG A 20 -21.77 -6.26 -13.90
CA ARG A 20 -20.41 -6.41 -14.44
C ARG A 20 -19.50 -5.38 -13.80
N ASN A 21 -18.39 -5.83 -13.27
CA ASN A 21 -17.30 -4.97 -12.84
C ASN A 21 -16.28 -4.87 -13.99
N GLU A 22 -16.21 -3.73 -14.62
CA GLU A 22 -15.32 -3.49 -15.79
C GLU A 22 -13.83 -3.51 -15.41
N GLN A 23 -13.48 -3.31 -14.15
CA GLN A 23 -12.09 -3.30 -13.70
C GLN A 23 -11.50 -4.71 -13.56
N ASN A 24 -12.26 -5.65 -13.00
CA ASN A 24 -11.79 -7.01 -12.71
C ASN A 24 -12.48 -8.12 -13.51
N GLY A 25 -13.46 -7.78 -14.38
CA GLY A 25 -14.21 -8.72 -15.20
C GLY A 25 -15.22 -9.59 -14.42
N TYR A 26 -15.40 -9.37 -13.10
CA TYR A 26 -16.40 -10.11 -12.34
C TYR A 26 -17.81 -9.79 -12.83
N THR A 27 -18.55 -10.83 -13.21
CA THR A 27 -19.85 -10.67 -13.85
C THR A 27 -20.86 -11.62 -13.20
N VAL A 28 -22.09 -11.17 -13.04
CA VAL A 28 -23.26 -11.95 -12.64
C VAL A 28 -24.18 -12.09 -13.84
N LEU A 29 -24.33 -13.33 -14.32
CA LEU A 29 -25.10 -13.66 -15.51
C LEU A 29 -26.40 -14.37 -15.15
N SER A 30 -27.46 -14.12 -15.90
CA SER A 30 -28.61 -15.00 -15.98
C SER A 30 -28.47 -15.85 -17.22
N VAL A 31 -28.38 -17.16 -17.07
CA VAL A 31 -28.18 -18.15 -18.14
C VAL A 31 -29.42 -19.02 -18.24
N GLY A 32 -30.05 -19.02 -19.39
CA GLY A 32 -31.19 -19.90 -19.71
C GLY A 32 -30.66 -21.28 -20.10
N CYS A 33 -31.03 -22.30 -19.33
CA CYS A 33 -30.67 -23.71 -19.58
C CYS A 33 -31.96 -24.52 -19.68
N ASP A 34 -32.31 -24.97 -20.86
CA ASP A 34 -33.57 -25.66 -21.17
C ASP A 34 -34.78 -24.81 -20.67
N ASP A 35 -35.46 -25.24 -19.60
CA ASP A 35 -36.60 -24.54 -19.01
C ASP A 35 -36.26 -23.76 -17.72
N ASP A 36 -34.99 -23.74 -17.30
CA ASP A 36 -34.55 -23.10 -16.05
C ASP A 36 -33.65 -21.90 -16.29
N LEU A 37 -33.81 -20.86 -15.45
CA LEU A 37 -32.93 -19.69 -15.43
C LEU A 37 -31.94 -19.77 -14.28
N ILE A 38 -30.64 -19.88 -14.60
CA ILE A 38 -29.56 -20.07 -13.62
C ILE A 38 -28.81 -18.75 -13.43
N THR A 39 -28.49 -18.42 -12.19
CA THR A 39 -27.55 -17.33 -11.90
C THR A 39 -26.11 -17.87 -11.88
N ALA A 40 -25.29 -17.48 -12.84
CA ALA A 40 -23.88 -17.82 -12.92
C ALA A 40 -23.02 -16.62 -12.50
N VAL A 41 -22.00 -16.86 -11.68
CA VAL A 41 -21.10 -15.83 -11.17
C VAL A 41 -19.64 -16.23 -11.39
N GLY A 42 -18.84 -15.30 -11.89
CA GLY A 42 -17.43 -15.58 -12.20
C GLY A 42 -16.74 -14.39 -12.86
N ILE A 43 -15.50 -14.61 -13.27
CA ILE A 43 -14.75 -13.64 -14.07
C ILE A 43 -14.95 -14.02 -15.55
N PHE A 44 -15.60 -13.15 -16.29
CA PHE A 44 -15.86 -13.37 -17.70
C PHE A 44 -15.21 -12.27 -18.54
N SER A 45 -14.37 -12.69 -19.48
CA SER A 45 -13.83 -11.79 -20.48
C SER A 45 -14.88 -11.54 -21.55
N ASP A 46 -15.40 -10.32 -21.61
CA ASP A 46 -16.23 -9.78 -22.70
C ASP A 46 -17.41 -10.68 -23.15
N ILE A 47 -18.21 -11.17 -22.20
CA ILE A 47 -19.42 -11.95 -22.48
C ILE A 47 -20.59 -11.02 -22.75
N SER A 48 -21.47 -11.40 -23.69
CA SER A 48 -22.64 -10.61 -24.12
C SER A 48 -23.94 -11.42 -24.04
N VAL A 49 -25.05 -10.71 -23.88
CA VAL A 49 -26.39 -11.33 -23.93
C VAL A 49 -26.61 -11.95 -25.32
N GLY A 50 -27.22 -13.15 -25.37
CA GLY A 50 -27.46 -13.92 -26.56
C GLY A 50 -26.34 -14.89 -26.95
N GLU A 51 -25.22 -14.91 -26.21
CA GLU A 51 -24.17 -15.90 -26.43
C GLU A 51 -24.52 -17.24 -25.77
N THR A 52 -24.21 -18.34 -26.45
CA THR A 52 -24.28 -19.68 -25.86
C THR A 52 -22.99 -19.96 -25.13
N VAL A 53 -23.10 -20.36 -23.85
CA VAL A 53 -21.99 -20.61 -22.96
C VAL A 53 -22.03 -22.02 -22.39
N LYS A 54 -20.86 -22.61 -22.28
CA LYS A 54 -20.65 -23.87 -21.55
C LYS A 54 -19.81 -23.54 -20.32
N LEU A 55 -20.42 -23.62 -19.16
CA LEU A 55 -19.87 -23.19 -17.88
C LEU A 55 -19.41 -24.42 -17.11
N GLN A 56 -18.18 -24.40 -16.63
CA GLN A 56 -17.63 -25.40 -15.71
C GLN A 56 -17.41 -24.78 -14.33
N GLY A 57 -17.98 -25.38 -13.29
CA GLY A 57 -17.87 -24.82 -11.96
C GLY A 57 -18.56 -25.64 -10.89
N GLU A 58 -18.90 -25.00 -9.80
CA GLU A 58 -19.55 -25.58 -8.63
C GLU A 58 -20.78 -24.76 -8.20
N TRP A 59 -21.79 -25.44 -7.67
CA TRP A 59 -22.92 -24.76 -7.07
C TRP A 59 -22.53 -24.18 -5.72
N THR A 60 -22.83 -22.90 -5.53
CA THR A 60 -22.65 -22.20 -4.27
C THR A 60 -23.97 -21.58 -3.84
N TYR A 61 -24.11 -21.30 -2.56
CA TYR A 61 -25.29 -20.65 -2.03
C TYR A 61 -24.89 -19.27 -1.48
N HIS A 62 -25.39 -18.21 -2.15
CA HIS A 62 -25.22 -16.85 -1.68
C HIS A 62 -26.36 -16.51 -0.72
N THR A 63 -26.03 -15.94 0.45
CA THR A 63 -27.00 -15.67 1.52
C THR A 63 -28.15 -14.74 1.09
N THR A 64 -27.88 -13.80 0.17
CA THR A 64 -28.87 -12.81 -0.32
C THR A 64 -29.47 -13.19 -1.66
N PHE A 65 -28.69 -13.80 -2.56
CA PHE A 65 -29.10 -14.07 -3.95
C PHE A 65 -29.42 -15.56 -4.20
N GLY A 66 -29.39 -16.40 -3.17
CA GLY A 66 -29.75 -17.79 -3.26
C GLY A 66 -28.69 -18.66 -3.96
N ARG A 67 -29.16 -19.71 -4.63
CA ARG A 67 -28.32 -20.67 -5.31
C ARG A 67 -27.70 -20.04 -6.56
N GLN A 68 -26.36 -20.10 -6.67
CA GLN A 68 -25.59 -19.57 -7.78
C GLN A 68 -24.58 -20.60 -8.26
N PHE A 69 -24.29 -20.58 -9.56
CA PHE A 69 -23.25 -21.42 -10.15
C PHE A 69 -21.95 -20.59 -10.24
N LYS A 70 -20.97 -20.94 -9.43
CA LYS A 70 -19.66 -20.29 -9.43
C LYS A 70 -18.82 -20.88 -10.51
N VAL A 71 -18.57 -20.10 -11.56
CA VAL A 71 -17.86 -20.49 -12.76
C VAL A 71 -16.36 -20.38 -12.52
N GLU A 72 -15.63 -21.46 -12.81
CA GLU A 72 -14.17 -21.51 -12.80
C GLU A 72 -13.57 -21.44 -14.20
N ALA A 73 -14.25 -22.06 -15.18
CA ALA A 73 -13.90 -22.01 -16.58
C ALA A 73 -15.16 -21.95 -17.44
N PHE A 74 -15.09 -21.35 -18.59
CA PHE A 74 -16.21 -21.31 -19.53
C PHE A 74 -15.73 -21.36 -20.98
N GLU A 75 -16.53 -21.99 -21.81
CA GLU A 75 -16.44 -21.94 -23.28
C GLU A 75 -17.65 -21.20 -23.81
N ARG A 76 -17.50 -20.46 -24.87
CA ARG A 76 -18.57 -19.69 -25.50
C ARG A 76 -18.61 -19.91 -27.01
N ASN A 77 -19.82 -20.05 -27.52
CA ASN A 77 -20.08 -20.16 -28.92
C ASN A 77 -20.77 -18.90 -29.44
N MET A 78 -20.46 -18.51 -30.67
CA MET A 78 -21.15 -17.40 -31.33
C MET A 78 -22.61 -17.75 -31.55
N PRO A 79 -23.53 -16.75 -31.54
CA PRO A 79 -24.92 -16.97 -31.87
C PRO A 79 -25.04 -17.64 -33.24
N ALA A 80 -25.70 -18.81 -33.31
CA ALA A 80 -25.84 -19.61 -34.51
C ALA A 80 -27.24 -19.49 -35.16
N THR A 81 -28.22 -19.03 -34.38
CA THR A 81 -29.59 -18.86 -34.87
C THR A 81 -29.93 -17.38 -35.08
N THR A 82 -30.89 -17.11 -35.97
CA THR A 82 -31.39 -15.76 -36.26
C THR A 82 -31.90 -15.04 -35.01
N GLU A 83 -32.51 -15.78 -34.06
CA GLU A 83 -33.03 -15.25 -32.80
C GLU A 83 -31.91 -14.90 -31.82
N GLN A 84 -30.91 -15.76 -31.66
CA GLN A 84 -29.73 -15.47 -30.87
C GLN A 84 -28.94 -14.28 -31.42
N LEU A 85 -28.82 -14.18 -32.73
CA LEU A 85 -28.19 -13.07 -33.42
C LEU A 85 -28.92 -11.73 -33.17
N TYR A 86 -30.25 -11.75 -33.24
CA TYR A 86 -31.05 -10.58 -32.89
C TYR A 86 -30.80 -10.16 -31.41
N ASN A 87 -30.90 -11.08 -30.51
CA ASN A 87 -30.68 -10.82 -29.07
C ASN A 87 -29.29 -10.26 -28.81
N TYR A 88 -28.25 -10.82 -29.44
CA TYR A 88 -26.88 -10.33 -29.35
C TYR A 88 -26.73 -8.88 -29.85
N LEU A 89 -27.25 -8.57 -31.03
CA LEU A 89 -27.18 -7.23 -31.60
C LEU A 89 -28.08 -6.22 -30.86
N ALA A 90 -29.25 -6.64 -30.42
CA ALA A 90 -30.23 -5.80 -29.69
C ALA A 90 -29.84 -5.46 -28.28
N ALA A 91 -29.00 -6.32 -27.61
CA ALA A 91 -28.46 -6.08 -26.30
C ALA A 91 -27.41 -4.94 -26.24
N GLY A 92 -27.04 -4.37 -27.41
CA GLY A 92 -26.05 -3.29 -27.47
C GLY A 92 -24.61 -3.79 -27.48
N ALA A 93 -24.40 -5.06 -27.78
CA ALA A 93 -23.08 -5.68 -27.88
C ALA A 93 -22.18 -4.91 -28.87
N ILE A 94 -22.72 -4.30 -29.90
CA ILE A 94 -21.97 -3.49 -30.85
C ILE A 94 -22.39 -2.01 -30.77
N LYS A 95 -21.42 -1.15 -30.50
CA LYS A 95 -21.63 0.29 -30.36
C LYS A 95 -22.23 0.87 -31.64
N GLY A 96 -23.43 1.45 -31.55
CA GLY A 96 -24.14 2.05 -32.71
C GLY A 96 -25.31 1.20 -33.26
N ILE A 97 -25.51 -0.02 -32.77
CA ILE A 97 -26.66 -0.88 -33.07
C ILE A 97 -27.61 -0.84 -31.88
N GLY A 98 -28.82 -0.32 -32.06
CA GLY A 98 -29.91 -0.43 -31.09
C GLY A 98 -30.96 -1.43 -31.60
N ARG A 99 -31.93 -1.80 -30.72
CA ARG A 99 -32.94 -2.83 -30.98
C ARG A 99 -33.58 -2.75 -32.38
N ALA A 100 -34.08 -1.56 -32.78
CA ALA A 100 -34.69 -1.35 -34.08
C ALA A 100 -33.70 -1.44 -35.26
N THR A 101 -32.42 -1.27 -35.05
CA THR A 101 -31.38 -1.44 -36.05
C THR A 101 -30.97 -2.91 -36.14
N ALA A 102 -30.88 -3.60 -35.01
CA ALA A 102 -30.62 -5.03 -34.91
C ALA A 102 -31.68 -5.83 -35.70
N GLU A 103 -32.98 -5.54 -35.47
CA GLU A 103 -34.09 -6.16 -36.17
C GLU A 103 -33.94 -6.05 -37.68
N ARG A 104 -33.68 -4.85 -38.20
CA ARG A 104 -33.51 -4.63 -39.65
C ARG A 104 -32.26 -5.30 -40.23
N ILE A 105 -31.19 -5.39 -39.50
CA ILE A 105 -29.97 -6.09 -39.91
C ILE A 105 -30.27 -7.59 -40.03
N VAL A 106 -30.92 -8.16 -39.02
CA VAL A 106 -31.25 -9.57 -39.00
C VAL A 106 -32.31 -9.94 -40.07
N ASP A 107 -33.33 -9.10 -40.26
CA ASP A 107 -34.33 -9.28 -41.30
C ASP A 107 -33.74 -9.25 -42.73
N MET A 108 -32.71 -8.40 -42.95
CA MET A 108 -32.11 -8.24 -44.26
C MET A 108 -31.05 -9.30 -44.54
N PHE A 109 -30.26 -9.71 -43.56
CA PHE A 109 -29.08 -10.51 -43.79
C PHE A 109 -29.12 -11.90 -43.13
N GLY A 110 -30.06 -12.13 -42.19
CA GLY A 110 -30.15 -13.41 -41.48
C GLY A 110 -28.81 -13.81 -40.84
N GLU A 111 -28.46 -15.07 -40.95
CA GLU A 111 -27.21 -15.64 -40.42
C GLU A 111 -25.93 -15.02 -41.02
N LYS A 112 -26.01 -14.39 -42.19
CA LYS A 112 -24.87 -13.71 -42.84
C LYS A 112 -24.58 -12.32 -42.32
N ALA A 113 -25.32 -11.85 -41.30
CA ALA A 113 -25.12 -10.50 -40.79
C ALA A 113 -23.71 -10.32 -40.20
N PHE A 114 -23.11 -11.34 -39.56
CA PHE A 114 -21.75 -11.26 -39.06
C PHE A 114 -20.71 -11.12 -40.17
N ASP A 115 -20.85 -11.79 -41.30
CA ASP A 115 -19.93 -11.68 -42.44
C ASP A 115 -19.88 -10.24 -42.96
N TYR A 116 -21.05 -9.57 -42.98
CA TYR A 116 -21.15 -8.18 -43.42
C TYR A 116 -20.68 -7.19 -42.39
N LEU A 117 -20.88 -7.47 -41.10
CA LEU A 117 -20.31 -6.67 -39.98
C LEU A 117 -18.78 -6.72 -39.96
N GLU A 118 -18.19 -7.88 -40.29
CA GLU A 118 -16.75 -8.06 -40.34
C GLU A 118 -16.09 -7.38 -41.54
N SER A 119 -16.62 -7.58 -42.76
CA SER A 119 -15.88 -7.29 -43.99
C SER A 119 -16.53 -6.30 -44.96
N ASN A 120 -17.81 -5.94 -44.78
CA ASN A 120 -18.52 -5.23 -45.84
C ASN A 120 -19.45 -4.07 -45.38
N PRO A 121 -18.86 -2.90 -44.99
CA PRO A 121 -19.63 -1.74 -44.55
C PRO A 121 -20.61 -1.22 -45.59
N GLU A 122 -20.33 -1.41 -46.91
CA GLU A 122 -21.22 -0.97 -47.99
C GLU A 122 -22.55 -1.72 -47.98
N MET A 123 -22.54 -3.02 -47.66
CA MET A 123 -23.78 -3.78 -47.55
C MET A 123 -24.58 -3.35 -46.32
N LEU A 124 -23.91 -3.05 -45.21
CA LEU A 124 -24.57 -2.57 -43.99
C LEU A 124 -25.23 -1.20 -44.19
N SER A 125 -24.67 -0.35 -45.05
CA SER A 125 -25.26 0.94 -45.41
C SER A 125 -26.58 0.87 -46.19
N LYS A 126 -26.92 -0.32 -46.71
CA LYS A 126 -28.23 -0.56 -47.38
C LYS A 126 -29.36 -0.75 -46.36
N VAL A 127 -29.07 -0.98 -45.11
CA VAL A 127 -30.08 -1.08 -44.08
C VAL A 127 -30.65 0.31 -43.77
N LYS A 128 -31.96 0.43 -43.80
CA LYS A 128 -32.65 1.71 -43.56
C LYS A 128 -32.27 2.31 -42.19
N GLY A 129 -31.67 3.50 -42.20
CA GLY A 129 -31.23 4.21 -40.98
C GLY A 129 -29.76 4.01 -40.61
N ILE A 130 -28.97 3.38 -41.48
CA ILE A 130 -27.51 3.29 -41.36
C ILE A 130 -26.90 4.09 -42.51
N SER A 131 -26.25 5.21 -42.17
CA SER A 131 -25.45 5.97 -43.16
C SER A 131 -24.11 5.25 -43.44
N PRO A 132 -23.44 5.53 -44.57
CA PRO A 132 -22.12 4.95 -44.84
C PRO A 132 -21.11 5.18 -43.73
N GLU A 133 -21.05 6.39 -43.17
CA GLU A 133 -20.19 6.71 -42.03
C GLU A 133 -20.55 5.91 -40.75
N LYS A 134 -21.85 5.69 -40.51
CA LYS A 134 -22.33 4.89 -39.41
C LYS A 134 -22.02 3.41 -39.63
N ALA A 135 -22.12 2.91 -40.83
CA ALA A 135 -21.77 1.55 -41.22
C ALA A 135 -20.28 1.27 -40.96
N GLU A 136 -19.38 2.19 -41.33
CA GLU A 136 -17.96 2.09 -41.04
C GLU A 136 -17.66 2.05 -39.55
N LYS A 137 -18.29 2.93 -38.75
CA LYS A 137 -18.12 2.94 -37.28
C LYS A 137 -18.63 1.66 -36.64
N ILE A 138 -19.74 1.10 -37.10
CA ILE A 138 -20.28 -0.17 -36.61
C ILE A 138 -19.32 -1.32 -36.92
N CYS A 139 -18.86 -1.42 -38.20
CA CYS A 139 -17.92 -2.44 -38.62
C CYS A 139 -16.56 -2.32 -37.88
N ALA A 140 -16.08 -1.11 -37.65
CA ALA A 140 -14.85 -0.87 -36.89
C ALA A 140 -15.01 -1.31 -35.42
N SER A 141 -16.16 -0.99 -34.80
CA SER A 141 -16.47 -1.43 -33.44
C SER A 141 -16.56 -2.96 -33.35
N TYR A 142 -17.23 -3.62 -34.28
CA TYR A 142 -17.33 -5.07 -34.34
C TYR A 142 -15.95 -5.73 -34.50
N ARG A 143 -15.16 -5.27 -35.50
CA ARG A 143 -13.81 -5.78 -35.74
C ARG A 143 -12.89 -5.63 -34.50
N SER A 144 -12.98 -4.51 -33.80
CA SER A 144 -12.23 -4.28 -32.58
C SER A 144 -12.60 -5.28 -31.51
N GLN A 145 -13.88 -5.52 -31.25
CA GLN A 145 -14.36 -6.50 -30.27
C GLN A 145 -14.01 -7.94 -30.65
N PHE A 146 -14.18 -8.28 -31.92
CA PHE A 146 -13.82 -9.62 -32.45
C PHE A 146 -12.31 -9.89 -32.30
N ALA A 147 -11.49 -8.88 -32.61
CA ALA A 147 -10.04 -8.98 -32.42
C ALA A 147 -9.66 -9.21 -30.94
N ILE A 148 -10.24 -8.44 -29.99
CA ILE A 148 -10.03 -8.62 -28.56
C ILE A 148 -10.43 -10.03 -28.15
N ARG A 149 -11.56 -10.52 -28.63
CA ARG A 149 -12.07 -11.85 -28.32
C ARG A 149 -11.14 -12.97 -28.80
N SER A 150 -10.71 -12.91 -30.06
CA SER A 150 -9.75 -13.88 -30.63
C SER A 150 -8.43 -13.88 -29.88
N ILE A 151 -7.93 -12.69 -29.53
CA ILE A 151 -6.72 -12.50 -28.73
C ILE A 151 -6.89 -13.15 -27.36
N THR A 152 -7.99 -12.89 -26.67
CA THR A 152 -8.26 -13.43 -25.33
C THR A 152 -8.31 -14.95 -25.35
N MET A 153 -9.05 -15.54 -26.30
CA MET A 153 -9.12 -17.01 -26.44
C MET A 153 -7.74 -17.63 -26.68
N THR A 154 -6.91 -17.01 -27.51
CA THR A 154 -5.55 -17.48 -27.77
C THR A 154 -4.67 -17.40 -26.52
N LEU A 155 -4.72 -16.28 -25.80
CA LEU A 155 -3.94 -16.10 -24.57
C LEU A 155 -4.40 -17.02 -23.44
N GLU A 156 -5.71 -17.25 -23.31
CA GLU A 156 -6.29 -18.21 -22.35
C GLU A 156 -5.83 -19.65 -22.63
N SER A 157 -5.66 -20.02 -23.90
CA SER A 157 -5.12 -21.34 -24.27
C SER A 157 -3.67 -21.55 -23.80
N TYR A 158 -2.92 -20.48 -23.56
CA TYR A 158 -1.58 -20.51 -22.98
C TYR A 158 -1.59 -20.47 -21.44
N GLY A 159 -2.78 -20.42 -20.81
CA GLY A 159 -2.93 -20.39 -19.35
C GLY A 159 -2.92 -18.98 -18.75
N ILE A 160 -3.08 -17.93 -19.57
CA ILE A 160 -3.19 -16.54 -19.11
C ILE A 160 -4.63 -16.28 -18.68
N GLY A 161 -4.83 -15.77 -17.46
CA GLY A 161 -6.18 -15.53 -16.95
C GLY A 161 -6.86 -14.32 -17.59
N PRO A 162 -8.21 -14.22 -17.53
CA PRO A 162 -8.99 -13.16 -18.18
C PRO A 162 -8.55 -11.73 -17.80
N ARG A 163 -8.26 -11.50 -16.52
CA ARG A 163 -7.77 -10.21 -16.02
C ARG A 163 -6.41 -9.85 -16.63
N GLU A 164 -5.53 -10.82 -16.72
CA GLU A 164 -4.19 -10.66 -17.27
C GLU A 164 -4.22 -10.47 -18.79
N CYS A 165 -5.14 -11.16 -19.48
CA CYS A 165 -5.39 -10.96 -20.90
C CYS A 165 -5.82 -9.51 -21.19
N LEU A 166 -6.74 -8.98 -20.40
CA LEU A 166 -7.19 -7.60 -20.54
C LEU A 166 -6.05 -6.60 -20.26
N ALA A 167 -5.26 -6.81 -19.22
CA ALA A 167 -4.11 -5.97 -18.91
C ALA A 167 -3.05 -6.02 -20.02
N ALA A 168 -2.75 -7.22 -20.53
CA ALA A 168 -1.82 -7.40 -21.65
C ALA A 168 -2.33 -6.73 -22.93
N TYR A 169 -3.63 -6.84 -23.23
CA TYR A 169 -4.23 -6.15 -24.37
C TYR A 169 -4.15 -4.62 -24.22
N LYS A 170 -4.47 -4.08 -23.05
CA LYS A 170 -4.32 -2.63 -22.78
C LYS A 170 -2.88 -2.16 -22.97
N ALA A 171 -1.89 -2.95 -22.52
CA ALA A 171 -0.47 -2.61 -22.61
C ALA A 171 0.09 -2.72 -24.04
N PHE A 172 -0.33 -3.72 -24.82
CA PHE A 172 0.31 -4.08 -26.09
C PHE A 172 -0.60 -3.94 -27.34
N GLY A 173 -1.89 -3.73 -27.14
CA GLY A 173 -2.87 -3.62 -28.23
C GLY A 173 -3.07 -4.93 -29.00
N GLY A 174 -3.41 -4.82 -30.28
CA GLY A 174 -3.72 -5.97 -31.13
C GLY A 174 -2.56 -6.94 -31.42
N ASP A 175 -1.32 -6.52 -31.17
CA ASP A 175 -0.11 -7.35 -31.39
C ASP A 175 0.30 -8.17 -30.16
N VAL A 176 -0.56 -8.21 -29.14
CA VAL A 176 -0.25 -8.86 -27.86
C VAL A 176 0.08 -10.35 -28.00
N VAL A 177 -0.65 -11.09 -28.87
CA VAL A 177 -0.40 -12.52 -29.09
C VAL A 177 0.99 -12.75 -29.67
N GLY A 178 1.37 -11.97 -30.70
CA GLY A 178 2.71 -12.02 -31.29
C GLY A 178 3.79 -11.76 -30.28
N LYS A 179 3.64 -10.66 -29.50
CA LYS A 179 4.61 -10.30 -28.44
C LYS A 179 4.74 -11.34 -27.35
N VAL A 180 3.62 -11.90 -26.88
CA VAL A 180 3.62 -12.95 -25.83
C VAL A 180 4.21 -14.25 -26.36
N THR A 181 3.93 -14.61 -27.62
CA THR A 181 4.49 -15.83 -28.22
C THR A 181 6.01 -15.71 -28.45
N GLU A 182 6.50 -14.54 -28.85
CA GLU A 182 7.93 -14.26 -29.01
C GLU A 182 8.63 -14.17 -27.66
N ASN A 183 8.03 -13.41 -26.73
CA ASN A 183 8.60 -13.14 -25.41
C ASN A 183 7.50 -13.14 -24.34
N PRO A 184 7.19 -14.29 -23.70
CA PRO A 184 6.17 -14.36 -22.67
C PRO A 184 6.50 -13.51 -21.43
N TYR A 185 7.77 -13.19 -21.20
CA TYR A 185 8.21 -12.42 -20.04
C TYR A 185 7.81 -10.93 -20.10
N VAL A 186 7.26 -10.45 -21.22
CA VAL A 186 6.59 -9.13 -21.26
C VAL A 186 5.40 -9.07 -20.31
N LEU A 187 4.82 -10.22 -19.96
CA LEU A 187 3.76 -10.31 -18.95
C LEU A 187 4.24 -9.95 -17.52
N CYS A 188 5.55 -10.04 -17.26
CA CYS A 188 6.14 -9.61 -15.98
C CYS A 188 6.29 -8.09 -15.85
N LEU A 189 6.05 -7.33 -16.92
CA LEU A 189 6.12 -5.88 -16.87
C LEU A 189 5.06 -5.31 -15.91
N PRO A 190 5.33 -4.17 -15.24
CA PRO A 190 4.42 -3.58 -14.26
C PRO A 190 3.01 -3.29 -14.80
N GLU A 191 2.90 -3.04 -16.10
CA GLU A 191 1.65 -2.76 -16.80
C GLU A 191 0.70 -3.98 -16.86
N VAL A 192 1.26 -5.20 -16.82
CA VAL A 192 0.50 -6.47 -16.85
C VAL A 192 0.54 -7.15 -15.48
N GLY A 193 1.70 -7.22 -14.84
CA GLY A 193 1.86 -7.60 -13.45
C GLY A 193 1.75 -9.11 -13.17
N VAL A 194 1.99 -9.98 -14.16
CA VAL A 194 2.01 -11.44 -13.94
C VAL A 194 3.28 -11.83 -13.19
N PRO A 195 3.19 -12.61 -12.09
CA PRO A 195 4.36 -13.08 -11.37
C PRO A 195 5.29 -13.95 -12.23
N PHE A 196 6.61 -13.83 -12.03
CA PHE A 196 7.63 -14.52 -12.81
C PHE A 196 7.42 -16.05 -12.83
N ASP A 197 7.17 -16.68 -11.69
CA ASP A 197 6.94 -18.14 -11.58
C ASP A 197 5.75 -18.62 -12.44
N ARG A 198 4.71 -17.78 -12.54
CA ARG A 198 3.56 -18.09 -13.37
C ARG A 198 3.87 -17.91 -14.85
N VAL A 199 4.69 -16.90 -15.21
CA VAL A 199 5.13 -16.73 -16.60
C VAL A 199 6.04 -17.89 -17.04
N GLU A 200 6.85 -18.48 -16.15
CA GLU A 200 7.58 -19.71 -16.44
C GLU A 200 6.63 -20.83 -16.87
N THR A 201 5.53 -21.04 -16.15
CA THR A 201 4.51 -22.04 -16.50
C THR A 201 3.81 -21.72 -17.84
N ILE A 202 3.54 -20.43 -18.11
CA ILE A 202 2.96 -20.00 -19.39
C ILE A 202 3.95 -20.24 -20.55
N ALA A 203 5.22 -19.95 -20.34
CA ALA A 203 6.28 -20.16 -21.33
C ALA A 203 6.43 -21.64 -21.75
N ASP A 204 6.21 -22.55 -20.81
CA ASP A 204 6.22 -24.01 -21.09
C ASP A 204 5.02 -24.45 -21.95
N ASN A 205 3.92 -23.70 -21.94
CA ASN A 205 2.69 -24.00 -22.72
C ASN A 205 2.73 -23.37 -24.13
N LEU A 206 3.73 -22.57 -24.46
CA LEU A 206 3.81 -21.92 -25.76
C LEU A 206 4.23 -22.90 -26.88
N PRO A 207 3.81 -22.66 -28.13
CA PRO A 207 4.16 -23.52 -29.27
C PRO A 207 5.65 -23.64 -29.53
N HIS A 208 6.42 -22.61 -29.15
CA HIS A 208 7.86 -22.52 -29.32
C HIS A 208 8.53 -22.10 -28.01
N ARG A 209 9.67 -22.71 -27.71
CA ARG A 209 10.45 -22.31 -26.56
C ARG A 209 10.98 -20.89 -26.77
N PRO A 210 10.73 -19.95 -25.84
CA PRO A 210 11.22 -18.59 -25.95
C PRO A 210 12.75 -18.53 -25.81
N ASN A 211 13.36 -17.45 -26.30
CA ASN A 211 14.79 -17.21 -26.15
C ASN A 211 15.16 -17.07 -24.66
N ASP A 212 16.16 -17.82 -24.22
CA ASP A 212 16.63 -17.81 -22.83
C ASP A 212 17.07 -16.40 -22.35
N SER A 213 17.49 -15.51 -23.28
CA SER A 213 17.84 -14.13 -22.93
C SER A 213 16.66 -13.36 -22.32
N TYR A 214 15.44 -13.55 -22.82
CA TYR A 214 14.23 -12.91 -22.27
C TYR A 214 13.95 -13.38 -20.85
N ARG A 215 14.11 -14.69 -20.64
CA ARG A 215 13.96 -15.32 -19.33
C ARG A 215 14.95 -14.74 -18.31
N ILE A 216 16.23 -14.68 -18.70
CA ILE A 216 17.29 -14.21 -17.82
C ILE A 216 17.08 -12.71 -17.49
N LYS A 217 16.77 -11.87 -18.49
CA LYS A 217 16.48 -10.46 -18.28
C LYS A 217 15.30 -10.26 -17.30
N ALA A 218 14.21 -10.96 -17.51
CA ALA A 218 13.03 -10.88 -16.62
C ALA A 218 13.33 -11.38 -15.21
N GLY A 219 14.15 -12.44 -15.07
CA GLY A 219 14.57 -12.96 -13.78
C GLY A 219 15.48 -11.99 -13.00
N ILE A 220 16.39 -11.29 -13.69
CA ILE A 220 17.22 -10.24 -13.09
C ILE A 220 16.31 -9.13 -12.53
N GLU A 221 15.36 -8.65 -13.33
CA GLU A 221 14.42 -7.62 -12.87
C GLU A 221 13.52 -8.12 -11.74
N HIS A 222 13.06 -9.37 -11.80
CA HIS A 222 12.28 -9.99 -10.74
C HIS A 222 13.03 -9.97 -9.40
N ILE A 223 14.29 -10.35 -9.39
CA ILE A 223 15.15 -10.34 -8.20
C ILE A 223 15.28 -8.91 -7.66
N LEU A 224 15.54 -7.93 -8.55
CA LEU A 224 15.64 -6.53 -8.14
C LEU A 224 14.31 -5.98 -7.58
N ARG A 225 13.17 -6.30 -8.21
CA ARG A 225 11.85 -5.93 -7.72
C ARG A 225 11.52 -6.60 -6.40
N HIS A 226 11.83 -7.89 -6.25
CA HIS A 226 11.64 -8.59 -4.97
C HIS A 226 12.42 -7.90 -3.85
N ASN A 227 13.69 -7.60 -4.05
CA ASN A 227 14.53 -6.92 -3.07
C ASN A 227 14.03 -5.49 -2.78
N LEU A 228 13.49 -4.79 -3.78
CA LEU A 228 12.92 -3.45 -3.62
C LEU A 228 11.66 -3.46 -2.74
N TYR A 229 10.69 -4.34 -3.05
CA TYR A 229 9.38 -4.33 -2.40
C TYR A 229 9.29 -5.17 -1.12
N VAL A 230 10.12 -6.21 -0.98
CA VAL A 230 10.09 -7.10 0.19
C VAL A 230 11.14 -6.72 1.21
N ASP A 231 12.40 -6.51 0.77
CA ASP A 231 13.51 -6.21 1.67
C ASP A 231 13.79 -4.70 1.81
N GLY A 232 13.18 -3.90 0.94
CA GLY A 232 13.32 -2.43 0.92
C GLY A 232 14.69 -1.96 0.42
N HIS A 233 15.42 -2.80 -0.32
CA HIS A 233 16.68 -2.41 -0.95
C HIS A 233 16.41 -1.60 -2.22
N THR A 234 17.07 -0.46 -2.40
CA THR A 234 16.98 0.35 -3.62
C THR A 234 17.93 -0.11 -4.71
N CYS A 235 19.00 -0.79 -4.31
CA CYS A 235 20.02 -1.33 -5.19
C CYS A 235 20.60 -2.62 -4.61
N ILE A 236 21.31 -3.37 -5.45
CA ILE A 236 22.05 -4.56 -5.04
C ILE A 236 23.49 -4.45 -5.55
N PRO A 237 24.53 -4.82 -4.77
CA PRO A 237 25.89 -4.96 -5.28
C PRO A 237 25.91 -5.94 -6.47
N ARG A 238 26.59 -5.56 -7.58
CA ARG A 238 26.60 -6.35 -8.82
C ARG A 238 27.06 -7.78 -8.59
N ASP A 239 28.15 -7.97 -7.85
CA ASP A 239 28.68 -9.28 -7.49
C ASP A 239 27.68 -10.18 -6.75
N LYS A 240 26.84 -9.59 -5.90
CA LYS A 240 25.76 -10.29 -5.21
C LYS A 240 24.61 -10.62 -6.17
N LEU A 241 24.21 -9.67 -7.02
CA LEU A 241 23.17 -9.88 -8.01
C LEU A 241 23.51 -11.03 -8.95
N LEU A 242 24.75 -11.04 -9.50
CA LEU A 242 25.19 -12.08 -10.43
C LEU A 242 25.12 -13.48 -9.81
N ARG A 243 25.57 -13.64 -8.57
CA ARG A 243 25.51 -14.94 -7.86
C ARG A 243 24.07 -15.41 -7.61
N VAL A 244 23.24 -14.52 -7.07
CA VAL A 244 21.85 -14.87 -6.76
C VAL A 244 21.05 -15.16 -8.02
N ALA A 245 21.24 -14.37 -9.08
CA ALA A 245 20.54 -14.57 -10.34
C ALA A 245 21.00 -15.84 -11.08
N ALA A 246 22.31 -16.15 -11.06
CA ALA A 246 22.84 -17.37 -11.64
C ALA A 246 22.25 -18.62 -10.95
N GLU A 247 22.19 -18.62 -9.63
CA GLU A 247 21.58 -19.70 -8.84
C GLU A 247 20.07 -19.81 -9.09
N PHE A 248 19.33 -18.70 -9.01
CA PHE A 248 17.87 -18.67 -9.19
C PHE A 248 17.45 -19.12 -10.59
N LEU A 249 18.17 -18.69 -11.63
CA LEU A 249 17.84 -18.97 -13.03
C LEU A 249 18.51 -20.23 -13.56
N ASN A 250 19.31 -20.91 -12.75
CA ASN A 250 20.12 -22.10 -13.13
C ASN A 250 20.97 -21.82 -14.40
N THR A 251 21.70 -20.73 -14.39
CA THR A 251 22.61 -20.30 -15.49
C THR A 251 23.98 -19.89 -14.95
N ASN A 252 24.92 -19.52 -15.82
CA ASN A 252 26.23 -19.04 -15.37
C ASN A 252 26.23 -17.52 -15.08
N ALA A 253 27.14 -17.08 -14.23
CA ALA A 253 27.25 -15.68 -13.83
C ALA A 253 27.65 -14.76 -15.00
N ASP A 254 28.45 -15.23 -15.94
CA ASP A 254 28.92 -14.44 -17.10
C ASP A 254 27.75 -14.10 -18.03
N THR A 255 26.81 -15.04 -18.22
CA THR A 255 25.58 -14.77 -19.00
C THR A 255 24.71 -13.75 -18.29
N VAL A 256 24.54 -13.86 -16.96
CA VAL A 256 23.79 -12.86 -16.16
C VAL A 256 24.45 -11.49 -16.26
N ASP A 257 25.79 -11.43 -16.27
CA ASP A 257 26.54 -10.19 -16.36
C ASP A 257 26.28 -9.48 -17.69
N ILE A 258 26.40 -10.23 -18.82
CA ILE A 258 26.09 -9.72 -20.16
C ILE A 258 24.63 -9.21 -20.24
N MET A 259 23.66 -10.00 -19.74
CA MET A 259 22.25 -9.60 -19.76
C MET A 259 21.97 -8.39 -18.88
N THR A 260 22.72 -8.22 -17.79
CA THR A 260 22.64 -7.02 -16.93
C THR A 260 23.12 -5.78 -17.69
N ASP A 261 24.22 -5.88 -18.45
CA ASP A 261 24.71 -4.76 -19.28
C ASP A 261 23.74 -4.43 -20.40
N GLU A 262 23.14 -5.43 -21.05
CA GLU A 262 22.09 -5.19 -22.04
C GLU A 262 20.89 -4.45 -21.46
N LEU A 263 20.41 -4.86 -20.27
CA LEU A 263 19.32 -4.16 -19.56
C LEU A 263 19.69 -2.71 -19.18
N CYS A 264 20.96 -2.44 -18.90
CA CYS A 264 21.45 -1.07 -18.70
C CYS A 264 21.42 -0.27 -20.01
N HIS A 265 21.83 -0.86 -21.13
CA HIS A 265 21.75 -0.23 -22.46
C HIS A 265 20.30 0.03 -22.89
N GLU A 266 19.38 -0.87 -22.55
CA GLU A 266 17.92 -0.71 -22.76
C GLU A 266 17.29 0.36 -21.84
N ASN A 267 18.03 0.99 -20.94
CA ASN A 267 17.54 1.93 -19.91
C ASN A 267 16.49 1.31 -18.97
N ARG A 268 16.54 0.04 -18.73
CA ARG A 268 15.69 -0.68 -17.75
C ARG A 268 16.37 -0.76 -16.40
N LEU A 269 17.68 -0.89 -16.38
CA LEU A 269 18.53 -0.86 -15.19
C LEU A 269 19.53 0.30 -15.25
N VAL A 270 20.09 0.61 -14.09
CA VAL A 270 21.18 1.57 -13.94
C VAL A 270 22.29 0.91 -13.13
N SER A 271 23.51 0.91 -13.66
CA SER A 271 24.70 0.52 -12.91
C SER A 271 25.51 1.74 -12.52
N LYS A 272 25.96 1.81 -11.26
CA LYS A 272 26.79 2.89 -10.73
C LYS A 272 27.88 2.34 -9.80
N VAL A 273 29.08 2.85 -9.97
CA VAL A 273 30.22 2.56 -9.09
C VAL A 273 30.28 3.59 -7.98
N PHE A 274 30.29 3.13 -6.73
CA PHE A 274 30.52 3.95 -5.56
C PHE A 274 31.60 3.31 -4.70
N THR A 275 32.66 4.03 -4.42
CA THR A 275 33.75 3.59 -3.54
C THR A 275 34.20 2.15 -3.85
N ASP A 276 34.63 1.90 -5.09
CA ASP A 276 35.16 0.62 -5.63
C ASP A 276 34.14 -0.55 -5.69
N LYS A 277 32.84 -0.29 -5.46
CA LYS A 277 31.78 -1.28 -5.63
C LYS A 277 30.74 -0.80 -6.63
N GLU A 278 30.35 -1.71 -7.51
CA GLU A 278 29.30 -1.47 -8.48
C GLU A 278 27.95 -1.93 -7.92
N TYR A 279 26.92 -1.11 -8.13
CA TYR A 279 25.54 -1.33 -7.66
C TYR A 279 24.58 -1.25 -8.83
N VAL A 280 23.65 -2.18 -8.89
CA VAL A 280 22.62 -2.25 -9.92
C VAL A 280 21.26 -1.86 -9.31
N PHE A 281 20.54 -1.04 -10.06
CA PHE A 281 19.23 -0.47 -9.67
C PHE A 281 18.20 -0.73 -10.74
N LEU A 282 16.95 -0.86 -10.33
CA LEU A 282 15.84 -0.53 -11.22
C LEU A 282 15.87 0.98 -11.50
N ILE A 283 15.60 1.36 -12.75
CA ILE A 283 15.76 2.77 -13.20
C ILE A 283 14.95 3.76 -12.35
N GLN A 284 13.73 3.39 -11.92
CA GLN A 284 12.88 4.28 -11.11
C GLN A 284 13.48 4.51 -9.71
N ALA A 285 13.96 3.47 -9.06
CA ALA A 285 14.60 3.58 -7.73
C ALA A 285 15.84 4.49 -7.77
N PHE A 286 16.65 4.39 -8.85
CA PHE A 286 17.79 5.28 -9.06
C PHE A 286 17.35 6.74 -9.29
N ARG A 287 16.30 6.95 -10.11
CA ARG A 287 15.76 8.30 -10.37
C ARG A 287 15.24 8.95 -9.11
N ASP A 288 14.54 8.19 -8.27
CA ASP A 288 13.99 8.69 -7.00
C ASP A 288 15.12 9.12 -6.06
N GLU A 289 16.15 8.28 -5.82
CA GLU A 289 17.30 8.65 -4.99
C GLU A 289 18.09 9.83 -5.56
N LYS A 290 18.29 9.87 -6.87
CA LYS A 290 18.99 10.98 -7.54
C LYS A 290 18.20 12.27 -7.41
N SER A 291 16.87 12.23 -7.61
CA SER A 291 15.97 13.37 -7.44
C SER A 291 16.03 13.93 -6.01
N ILE A 292 15.99 13.04 -5.00
CA ILE A 292 16.15 13.45 -3.60
C ILE A 292 17.48 14.16 -3.40
N SER A 293 18.57 13.56 -3.87
CA SER A 293 19.92 14.15 -3.73
C SER A 293 20.00 15.55 -4.34
N ASP A 294 19.49 15.71 -5.56
CA ASP A 294 19.55 16.97 -6.30
C ASP A 294 18.70 18.06 -5.62
N ARG A 295 17.47 17.70 -5.20
CA ARG A 295 16.56 18.64 -4.52
C ARG A 295 17.10 19.09 -3.14
N ILE A 296 17.67 18.17 -2.36
CA ILE A 296 18.31 18.51 -1.08
C ILE A 296 19.48 19.48 -1.29
N LYS A 297 20.32 19.26 -2.31
CA LYS A 297 21.42 20.18 -2.63
C LYS A 297 20.92 21.56 -3.03
N VAL A 298 19.83 21.62 -3.79
CA VAL A 298 19.18 22.91 -4.13
C VAL A 298 18.73 23.63 -2.86
N LEU A 299 18.02 22.94 -1.95
CA LEU A 299 17.56 23.56 -0.68
C LEU A 299 18.73 24.05 0.19
N LEU A 300 19.83 23.34 0.24
CA LEU A 300 21.02 23.73 0.99
C LEU A 300 21.73 24.96 0.39
N ASN A 301 21.65 25.13 -0.93
CA ASN A 301 22.29 26.27 -1.64
C ASN A 301 21.48 27.57 -1.59
N PHE A 302 20.20 27.49 -1.20
CA PHE A 302 19.31 28.64 -1.10
C PHE A 302 18.72 28.78 0.32
N PRO A 303 19.56 29.03 1.35
CA PRO A 303 19.08 29.23 2.71
C PRO A 303 18.24 30.51 2.79
N PRO A 304 17.24 30.58 3.69
CA PRO A 304 16.48 31.80 3.93
C PRO A 304 17.37 32.93 4.48
N ALA A 305 16.87 34.15 4.42
CA ALA A 305 17.53 35.29 5.06
C ALA A 305 17.66 35.07 6.57
N GLY A 306 18.85 35.33 7.13
CA GLY A 306 19.09 35.13 8.56
C GLY A 306 18.31 36.17 9.42
N HIS A 307 17.93 35.75 10.61
CA HIS A 307 17.19 36.57 11.57
C HIS A 307 18.09 36.93 12.77
N SER A 308 18.28 38.23 13.03
CA SER A 308 19.25 38.74 14.01
C SER A 308 18.75 38.73 15.47
N ALA A 309 17.45 38.64 15.72
CA ALA A 309 16.84 38.85 17.04
C ALA A 309 16.25 37.55 17.66
N LEU A 310 16.66 36.36 17.19
CA LEU A 310 16.06 35.09 17.57
C LEU A 310 16.08 34.78 19.06
N ASP A 311 17.14 35.14 19.76
CA ASP A 311 17.24 34.88 21.22
C ASP A 311 16.14 35.64 21.97
N SER A 312 15.88 36.86 21.65
CA SER A 312 14.83 37.68 22.29
C SER A 312 13.42 37.14 21.97
N GLU A 313 13.22 36.60 20.77
CA GLU A 313 11.93 36.04 20.37
C GLU A 313 11.68 34.69 21.05
N ILE A 314 12.71 33.84 21.14
CA ILE A 314 12.63 32.58 21.90
C ILE A 314 12.29 32.87 23.37
N GLU A 315 12.94 33.88 24.00
CA GLU A 315 12.61 34.29 25.37
C GLU A 315 11.16 34.79 25.53
N LYS A 316 10.63 35.50 24.54
CA LYS A 316 9.21 35.90 24.54
C LYS A 316 8.28 34.69 24.51
N ILE A 317 8.60 33.69 23.67
CA ILE A 317 7.82 32.46 23.57
C ILE A 317 7.92 31.67 24.88
N GLU A 318 9.12 31.53 25.46
CA GLU A 318 9.33 30.87 26.75
C GLU A 318 8.46 31.50 27.87
N LYS A 319 8.41 32.82 27.92
CA LYS A 319 7.58 33.58 28.88
C LYS A 319 6.08 33.42 28.60
N ALA A 320 5.66 33.46 27.35
CA ALA A 320 4.26 33.38 26.96
C ALA A 320 3.68 31.97 27.25
N ASP A 321 4.47 30.93 27.05
CA ASP A 321 4.06 29.54 27.24
C ASP A 321 4.39 28.97 28.62
N ASN A 322 5.07 29.77 29.47
CA ASN A 322 5.57 29.35 30.77
C ASN A 322 6.43 28.07 30.69
N ILE A 323 7.32 28.01 29.70
CA ILE A 323 8.25 26.90 29.45
C ILE A 323 9.68 27.42 29.37
N SER A 324 10.64 26.51 29.52
CA SER A 324 12.06 26.80 29.28
C SER A 324 12.61 25.74 28.33
N TYR A 325 13.12 26.16 27.19
CA TYR A 325 13.74 25.27 26.22
C TYR A 325 15.15 24.86 26.67
N ALA A 326 15.47 23.57 26.56
CA ALA A 326 16.84 23.13 26.70
C ALA A 326 17.74 23.66 25.57
N GLU A 327 19.06 23.70 25.78
CA GLU A 327 20.01 24.25 24.81
C GLU A 327 19.88 23.64 23.41
N LYS A 328 19.70 22.32 23.32
CA LYS A 328 19.48 21.63 22.02
C LYS A 328 18.15 21.99 21.37
N GLN A 329 17.12 22.23 22.16
CA GLN A 329 15.83 22.69 21.64
C GLN A 329 15.95 24.11 21.07
N LYS A 330 16.63 25.03 21.79
CA LYS A 330 16.95 26.38 21.30
C LYS A 330 17.79 26.32 20.02
N LEU A 331 18.79 25.42 19.97
CA LEU A 331 19.61 25.20 18.79
C LEU A 331 18.75 24.75 17.59
N ALA A 332 17.82 23.82 17.79
CA ALA A 332 16.92 23.32 16.74
C ALA A 332 16.03 24.47 16.20
N ILE A 333 15.44 25.26 17.09
CA ILE A 333 14.60 26.41 16.73
C ILE A 333 15.41 27.43 15.91
N LYS A 334 16.60 27.81 16.38
CA LYS A 334 17.50 28.74 15.67
C LYS A 334 17.93 28.18 14.30
N THR A 335 18.22 26.87 14.24
CA THR A 335 18.63 26.20 13.01
C THR A 335 17.50 26.17 11.98
N ALA A 336 16.27 25.87 12.41
CA ALA A 336 15.08 25.86 11.55
C ALA A 336 14.87 27.23 10.85
N VAL A 337 15.01 28.32 11.59
CA VAL A 337 14.82 29.66 11.06
C VAL A 337 15.98 30.08 10.14
N ASN A 338 17.23 29.90 10.59
CA ASN A 338 18.41 30.44 9.89
C ASN A 338 18.87 29.59 8.70
N LYS A 339 18.68 28.26 8.76
CA LYS A 339 19.13 27.33 7.71
C LYS A 339 18.02 26.91 6.74
N GLY A 340 16.75 27.07 7.13
CA GLY A 340 15.61 26.68 6.33
C GLY A 340 15.45 25.15 6.11
N ILE A 341 16.42 24.37 6.52
CA ILE A 341 16.36 22.91 6.50
C ILE A 341 16.87 22.35 7.82
N LEU A 342 16.14 21.41 8.40
CA LEU A 342 16.48 20.79 9.69
C LEU A 342 15.94 19.38 9.78
N ILE A 343 16.75 18.46 10.30
CA ILE A 343 16.30 17.17 10.79
C ILE A 343 16.31 17.23 12.32
N LEU A 344 15.14 17.06 12.94
CA LEU A 344 14.98 16.97 14.38
C LEU A 344 14.69 15.52 14.76
N THR A 345 15.64 14.84 15.40
CA THR A 345 15.51 13.44 15.80
C THR A 345 15.65 13.27 17.31
N GLY A 346 15.15 12.16 17.81
CA GLY A 346 15.24 11.80 19.25
C GLY A 346 14.17 10.79 19.63
N GLY A 347 14.40 10.08 20.73
CA GLY A 347 13.50 9.08 21.28
C GLY A 347 12.23 9.67 21.95
N PRO A 348 11.45 8.82 22.62
CA PRO A 348 10.27 9.27 23.39
C PRO A 348 10.71 10.14 24.57
N GLY A 349 9.87 11.12 24.94
CA GLY A 349 10.11 12.00 26.09
C GLY A 349 11.23 13.04 25.94
N THR A 350 11.84 13.18 24.76
CA THR A 350 12.94 14.15 24.51
C THR A 350 12.48 15.54 24.12
N GLY A 351 11.16 15.78 24.02
CA GLY A 351 10.60 17.11 23.75
C GLY A 351 10.57 17.54 22.29
N LYS A 352 10.56 16.60 21.32
CA LYS A 352 10.36 16.91 19.90
C LYS A 352 9.13 17.79 19.64
N THR A 353 8.00 17.41 20.23
CA THR A 353 6.73 18.14 20.07
C THR A 353 6.80 19.58 20.63
N THR A 354 7.47 19.77 21.76
CA THR A 354 7.66 21.09 22.36
C THR A 354 8.53 21.98 21.47
N THR A 355 9.60 21.41 20.93
CA THR A 355 10.49 22.11 19.97
C THR A 355 9.73 22.48 18.69
N LEU A 356 8.91 21.55 18.17
CA LEU A 356 8.06 21.79 16.99
C LEU A 356 7.11 22.98 17.22
N LYS A 357 6.44 23.04 18.39
CA LYS A 357 5.58 24.19 18.74
C LYS A 357 6.34 25.51 18.72
N GLY A 358 7.57 25.51 19.24
CA GLY A 358 8.44 26.69 19.20
C GLY A 358 8.79 27.14 17.79
N ILE A 359 9.16 26.20 16.91
CA ILE A 359 9.43 26.48 15.49
C ILE A 359 8.18 27.04 14.81
N LEU A 360 7.02 26.40 15.02
CA LEU A 360 5.76 26.80 14.43
C LEU A 360 5.37 28.23 14.83
N ARG A 361 5.50 28.57 16.10
CA ARG A 361 5.21 29.93 16.58
C ARG A 361 6.11 31.00 15.96
N LEU A 362 7.40 30.70 15.81
CA LEU A 362 8.32 31.63 15.15
C LEU A 362 7.95 31.82 13.67
N PHE A 363 7.66 30.73 12.96
CA PHE A 363 7.24 30.83 11.56
C PHE A 363 5.92 31.60 11.40
N GLN A 364 4.98 31.43 12.35
CA GLN A 364 3.74 32.21 12.38
C GLN A 364 4.00 33.70 12.68
N SER A 365 4.94 34.02 13.58
CA SER A 365 5.29 35.42 13.86
C SER A 365 5.99 36.10 12.69
N GLU A 366 6.70 35.35 11.85
CA GLU A 366 7.27 35.83 10.58
C GLU A 366 6.21 35.94 9.47
N GLY A 367 4.97 35.50 9.71
CA GLY A 367 3.88 35.57 8.72
C GLY A 367 4.00 34.54 7.59
N LEU A 368 4.76 33.45 7.77
CA LEU A 368 4.96 32.44 6.75
C LEU A 368 3.72 31.60 6.52
N ASP A 369 3.47 31.22 5.27
CA ASP A 369 2.51 30.17 4.96
C ASP A 369 3.12 28.79 5.23
N ILE A 370 2.56 28.10 6.22
CA ILE A 370 3.10 26.85 6.75
C ILE A 370 2.16 25.69 6.40
N SER A 371 2.68 24.69 5.75
CA SER A 371 2.02 23.38 5.59
C SER A 371 2.56 22.37 6.58
N LEU A 372 1.65 21.57 7.16
CA LEU A 372 1.98 20.47 8.06
C LEU A 372 1.64 19.14 7.38
N ALA A 373 2.56 18.18 7.42
CA ALA A 373 2.35 16.88 6.79
C ALA A 373 2.88 15.71 7.63
N ALA A 374 2.24 14.54 7.43
CA ALA A 374 2.70 13.28 8.00
C ALA A 374 2.40 12.12 7.02
N PRO A 375 3.08 10.97 7.12
CA PRO A 375 2.87 9.84 6.22
C PRO A 375 1.51 9.14 6.40
N THR A 376 0.93 9.19 7.59
CA THR A 376 -0.34 8.51 7.94
C THR A 376 -1.40 9.48 8.43
N GLY A 377 -2.69 9.12 8.26
CA GLY A 377 -3.81 9.93 8.76
C GLY A 377 -3.76 10.16 10.26
N ARG A 378 -3.39 9.14 11.04
CA ARG A 378 -3.24 9.26 12.50
C ARG A 378 -2.14 10.23 12.92
N ALA A 379 -0.98 10.15 12.29
CA ALA A 379 0.10 11.07 12.58
C ALA A 379 -0.29 12.51 12.21
N ALA A 380 -0.99 12.71 11.09
CA ALA A 380 -1.53 14.01 10.69
C ALA A 380 -2.57 14.54 11.70
N LYS A 381 -3.53 13.69 12.10
CA LYS A 381 -4.53 14.05 13.12
C LYS A 381 -3.85 14.47 14.44
N ARG A 382 -2.92 13.65 14.92
CA ARG A 382 -2.13 13.96 16.14
C ARG A 382 -1.39 15.30 16.00
N MET A 383 -0.78 15.54 14.85
CA MET A 383 -0.07 16.80 14.58
C MET A 383 -1.03 17.99 14.62
N THR A 384 -2.25 17.85 14.08
CA THR A 384 -3.33 18.86 14.17
C THR A 384 -3.71 19.13 15.62
N GLU A 385 -3.98 18.10 16.42
CA GLU A 385 -4.34 18.22 17.84
C GLU A 385 -3.24 18.93 18.66
N LEU A 386 -1.97 18.61 18.38
CA LEU A 386 -0.84 19.18 19.11
C LEU A 386 -0.52 20.62 18.72
N THR A 387 -0.75 20.99 17.46
CA THR A 387 -0.35 22.31 16.92
C THR A 387 -1.52 23.28 16.81
N GLY A 388 -2.76 22.80 16.78
CA GLY A 388 -3.96 23.59 16.50
C GLY A 388 -4.09 24.03 15.03
N LYS A 389 -3.16 23.59 14.14
CA LYS A 389 -3.19 23.87 12.70
C LYS A 389 -3.44 22.55 11.93
N GLU A 390 -4.31 22.58 10.92
CA GLU A 390 -4.60 21.38 10.11
C GLU A 390 -3.33 20.81 9.50
N ALA A 391 -3.07 19.52 9.75
CA ALA A 391 -2.04 18.74 9.11
C ALA A 391 -2.68 17.73 8.15
N LYS A 392 -2.04 17.49 7.02
CA LYS A 392 -2.52 16.57 5.97
C LYS A 392 -1.59 15.35 5.85
N THR A 393 -2.11 14.25 5.32
CA THR A 393 -1.19 13.20 4.86
C THR A 393 -0.38 13.72 3.67
N ILE A 394 0.85 13.20 3.49
CA ILE A 394 1.68 13.56 2.32
C ILE A 394 0.90 13.33 1.02
N HIS A 395 0.19 12.21 0.90
CA HIS A 395 -0.63 11.90 -0.27
C HIS A 395 -1.71 12.96 -0.52
N ARG A 396 -2.43 13.39 0.53
CA ARG A 396 -3.45 14.44 0.42
C ARG A 396 -2.84 15.82 0.13
N LEU A 397 -1.67 16.11 0.69
CA LEU A 397 -0.94 17.34 0.42
C LEU A 397 -0.50 17.41 -1.05
N LEU A 398 -0.08 16.28 -1.62
CA LEU A 398 0.31 16.16 -3.02
C LEU A 398 -0.86 15.99 -4.00
N GLU A 399 -2.11 15.96 -3.50
CA GLU A 399 -3.32 15.78 -4.30
C GLU A 399 -3.22 14.50 -5.16
N VAL A 400 -3.15 13.33 -4.48
CA VAL A 400 -3.02 12.04 -5.14
C VAL A 400 -4.21 11.75 -6.05
N GLU A 401 -3.92 11.28 -7.25
CA GLU A 401 -4.87 10.65 -8.18
C GLU A 401 -4.37 9.25 -8.50
N TRP A 402 -5.27 8.38 -8.95
CA TRP A 402 -4.92 7.04 -9.35
C TRP A 402 -5.00 6.92 -10.86
N ASP A 403 -3.94 6.38 -11.48
CA ASP A 403 -3.95 6.11 -12.92
C ASP A 403 -4.82 4.87 -13.24
N GLU A 404 -4.99 4.57 -14.53
CA GLU A 404 -5.76 3.41 -15.01
C GLU A 404 -5.19 2.05 -14.53
N HIS A 405 -4.00 2.05 -13.93
CA HIS A 405 -3.31 0.87 -13.39
C HIS A 405 -3.24 0.86 -11.87
N ASP A 406 -4.11 1.62 -11.17
CA ASP A 406 -4.11 1.77 -9.71
C ASP A 406 -2.76 2.24 -9.12
N ARG A 407 -1.98 3.05 -9.87
CA ARG A 407 -0.74 3.65 -9.38
C ARG A 407 -0.97 5.08 -8.95
N PRO A 408 -0.42 5.51 -7.79
CA PRO A 408 -0.59 6.87 -7.35
C PRO A 408 0.20 7.83 -8.25
N THR A 409 -0.48 8.83 -8.74
CA THR A 409 0.08 10.01 -9.42
C THR A 409 -0.23 11.24 -8.60
N PHE A 410 0.59 12.28 -8.71
CA PHE A 410 0.44 13.46 -7.87
C PHE A 410 0.26 14.71 -8.74
N LYS A 411 -0.82 15.47 -8.47
CA LYS A 411 -1.05 16.77 -9.12
C LYS A 411 0.01 17.79 -8.75
N ARG A 412 0.42 17.80 -7.47
CA ARG A 412 1.49 18.66 -6.99
C ARG A 412 2.85 18.05 -7.32
N ASN A 413 3.65 18.77 -8.09
CA ASN A 413 4.94 18.31 -8.61
C ASN A 413 5.79 19.53 -9.04
N ILE A 414 6.92 19.33 -9.70
CA ILE A 414 7.83 20.41 -10.11
C ILE A 414 7.18 21.45 -11.04
N ARG A 415 6.14 21.09 -11.80
CA ARG A 415 5.41 21.98 -12.70
C ARG A 415 4.22 22.67 -12.01
N ASN A 416 3.72 22.07 -10.95
CA ASN A 416 2.62 22.59 -10.12
C ASN A 416 2.99 22.43 -8.65
N PRO A 417 3.91 23.30 -8.12
CA PRO A 417 4.42 23.14 -6.77
C PRO A 417 3.37 23.44 -5.70
N LEU A 418 3.69 23.09 -4.48
CA LEU A 418 2.91 23.44 -3.29
C LEU A 418 2.95 24.97 -3.09
N GLU A 419 1.89 25.49 -2.50
CA GLU A 419 1.76 26.91 -2.18
C GLU A 419 2.08 27.13 -0.70
N CYS A 420 3.33 26.90 -0.30
CA CYS A 420 3.77 27.10 1.08
C CYS A 420 5.21 27.62 1.13
N GLU A 421 5.51 28.42 2.17
CA GLU A 421 6.85 28.95 2.43
C GLU A 421 7.62 28.09 3.44
N ALA A 422 6.91 27.26 4.22
CA ALA A 422 7.51 26.29 5.12
C ALA A 422 6.69 24.99 5.12
N LEU A 423 7.38 23.87 5.03
CA LEU A 423 6.81 22.52 5.23
C LEU A 423 7.41 21.89 6.47
N ILE A 424 6.56 21.46 7.38
CA ILE A 424 6.95 20.66 8.53
C ILE A 424 6.43 19.23 8.33
N LEU A 425 7.34 18.27 8.29
CA LEU A 425 7.07 16.87 8.04
C LEU A 425 7.38 16.05 9.29
N ASP A 426 6.37 15.42 9.88
CA ASP A 426 6.53 14.52 11.03
C ASP A 426 6.57 13.04 10.60
N GLU A 427 7.10 12.17 11.46
CA GLU A 427 7.25 10.72 11.26
C GLU A 427 8.00 10.36 9.95
N LEU A 428 9.09 11.08 9.63
CA LEU A 428 9.90 10.84 8.43
C LEU A 428 10.45 9.41 8.36
N SER A 429 10.61 8.71 9.48
CA SER A 429 11.03 7.30 9.54
C SER A 429 10.12 6.35 8.75
N MET A 430 8.87 6.74 8.50
CA MET A 430 7.89 5.96 7.74
C MET A 430 7.85 6.27 6.24
N VAL A 431 8.60 7.28 5.78
CA VAL A 431 8.54 7.78 4.39
C VAL A 431 9.59 7.10 3.55
N ASP A 432 9.16 6.41 2.47
CA ASP A 432 10.04 5.75 1.51
C ASP A 432 10.62 6.72 0.47
N ILE A 433 11.55 6.21 -0.37
CA ILE A 433 12.24 7.05 -1.36
C ILE A 433 11.29 7.65 -2.40
N SER A 434 10.28 6.92 -2.85
CA SER A 434 9.39 7.37 -3.93
C SER A 434 8.47 8.49 -3.47
N LEU A 435 7.87 8.31 -2.29
CA LEU A 435 7.02 9.33 -1.67
C LEU A 435 7.82 10.59 -1.30
N PHE A 436 9.04 10.40 -0.76
CA PHE A 436 9.90 11.53 -0.42
C PHE A 436 10.41 12.29 -1.64
N ALA A 437 10.78 11.58 -2.71
CA ALA A 437 11.15 12.19 -3.99
C ALA A 437 10.00 13.02 -4.57
N SER A 438 8.78 12.47 -4.55
CA SER A 438 7.57 13.17 -5.00
C SER A 438 7.30 14.45 -4.18
N LEU A 439 7.44 14.36 -2.85
CA LEU A 439 7.28 15.50 -1.95
C LEU A 439 8.30 16.60 -2.22
N LEU A 440 9.58 16.26 -2.33
CA LEU A 440 10.64 17.23 -2.60
C LEU A 440 10.48 17.90 -3.97
N ASN A 441 10.01 17.14 -4.98
CA ASN A 441 9.74 17.69 -6.31
C ASN A 441 8.57 18.69 -6.32
N ALA A 442 7.64 18.55 -5.38
CA ALA A 442 6.52 19.48 -5.22
C ALA A 442 6.86 20.72 -4.36
N LEU A 443 8.00 20.75 -3.65
CA LEU A 443 8.38 21.91 -2.85
C LEU A 443 8.80 23.09 -3.74
N PRO A 444 8.31 24.30 -3.48
CA PRO A 444 8.79 25.50 -4.16
C PRO A 444 10.24 25.82 -3.78
N LEU A 445 10.91 26.59 -4.62
CA LEU A 445 12.25 27.09 -4.32
C LEU A 445 12.20 28.06 -3.12
N GLY A 446 13.13 27.92 -2.20
CA GLY A 446 13.20 28.72 -0.98
C GLY A 446 12.24 28.29 0.13
N CYS A 447 11.42 27.26 -0.07
CA CYS A 447 10.59 26.69 0.98
C CYS A 447 11.45 26.11 2.11
N ARG A 448 11.13 26.43 3.35
CA ARG A 448 11.77 25.83 4.52
C ARG A 448 11.27 24.38 4.70
N LEU A 449 12.17 23.45 4.99
CA LEU A 449 11.83 22.04 5.19
C LEU A 449 12.30 21.57 6.58
N ILE A 450 11.36 21.37 7.48
CA ILE A 450 11.62 20.86 8.83
C ILE A 450 11.11 19.44 8.92
N MET A 451 12.01 18.50 9.17
CA MET A 451 11.76 17.07 9.19
C MET A 451 11.92 16.52 10.60
N LEU A 452 10.87 15.87 11.11
CA LEU A 452 10.88 15.21 12.40
C LEU A 452 10.82 13.69 12.19
N GLY A 453 11.53 12.95 13.02
CA GLY A 453 11.50 11.50 12.98
C GLY A 453 12.34 10.87 14.08
N ASP A 454 12.26 9.57 14.16
CA ASP A 454 13.02 8.76 15.11
C ASP A 454 13.75 7.68 14.32
N SER A 455 15.08 7.80 14.24
CA SER A 455 15.94 6.90 13.45
C SER A 455 16.00 5.48 14.00
N ASP A 456 15.61 5.29 15.25
CA ASP A 456 15.65 3.99 15.94
C ASP A 456 14.34 3.21 15.79
N GLN A 457 13.27 3.85 15.28
CA GLN A 457 12.03 3.17 14.92
C GLN A 457 12.19 2.30 13.67
N LEU A 458 11.11 1.59 13.32
CA LEU A 458 11.06 0.77 12.11
C LEU A 458 11.30 1.63 10.87
N PRO A 459 12.09 1.14 9.90
CA PRO A 459 12.22 1.78 8.60
C PRO A 459 10.88 1.75 7.84
N PRO A 460 10.73 2.55 6.77
CA PRO A 460 9.51 2.56 5.98
C PRO A 460 9.17 1.17 5.42
N VAL A 461 7.89 0.90 5.16
CA VAL A 461 7.47 -0.34 4.50
C VAL A 461 8.02 -0.39 3.07
N GLY A 462 8.01 0.75 2.36
CA GLY A 462 8.61 0.89 1.03
C GLY A 462 10.13 0.90 1.04
N ALA A 463 10.71 1.12 -0.12
CA ALA A 463 12.16 1.01 -0.34
C ALA A 463 12.95 2.21 0.21
N GLY A 464 14.21 1.94 0.54
CA GLY A 464 15.15 2.92 1.07
C GLY A 464 15.04 3.13 2.59
N ASN A 465 15.88 4.02 3.10
CA ASN A 465 15.86 4.45 4.51
C ASN A 465 16.22 5.94 4.58
N VAL A 466 15.30 6.75 4.07
CA VAL A 466 15.51 8.20 3.84
C VAL A 466 16.07 8.90 5.05
N LEU A 467 15.40 8.79 6.21
CA LEU A 467 15.83 9.48 7.43
C LEU A 467 17.25 9.09 7.84
N HIS A 468 17.55 7.80 7.85
CA HIS A 468 18.88 7.29 8.20
C HIS A 468 19.96 7.79 7.23
N ASP A 469 19.70 7.70 5.91
CA ASP A 469 20.67 8.10 4.88
C ASP A 469 20.93 9.61 4.92
N LEU A 470 19.92 10.42 5.16
CA LEU A 470 20.06 11.88 5.33
C LEU A 470 20.90 12.21 6.56
N ILE A 471 20.64 11.58 7.72
CA ILE A 471 21.42 11.78 8.95
C ILE A 471 22.88 11.36 8.74
N GLU A 472 23.09 10.16 8.19
CA GLU A 472 24.41 9.59 7.96
C GLU A 472 25.22 10.33 6.88
N SER A 473 24.58 11.10 6.01
CA SER A 473 25.27 11.95 5.02
C SER A 473 26.04 13.10 5.69
N ARG A 474 25.56 13.56 6.86
CA ARG A 474 26.10 14.71 7.59
C ARG A 474 26.11 16.03 6.78
N LEU A 475 25.35 16.10 5.69
CA LEU A 475 25.21 17.30 4.87
C LEU A 475 24.16 18.25 5.40
N LEU A 476 23.09 17.72 5.99
CA LEU A 476 22.00 18.50 6.52
C LEU A 476 22.24 18.86 7.99
N PRO A 477 21.73 19.99 8.45
CA PRO A 477 21.65 20.26 9.88
C PRO A 477 20.79 19.21 10.59
N VAL A 478 21.38 18.51 11.54
CA VAL A 478 20.71 17.51 12.38
C VAL A 478 20.82 17.93 13.83
N VAL A 479 19.69 18.01 14.51
CA VAL A 479 19.66 18.19 15.97
C VAL A 479 19.05 16.95 16.60
N GLU A 480 19.88 16.24 17.36
CA GLU A 480 19.47 15.06 18.10
C GLU A 480 19.17 15.42 19.56
N LEU A 481 17.91 15.27 19.96
CA LEU A 481 17.46 15.49 21.33
C LEU A 481 17.67 14.19 22.13
N LYS A 482 18.66 14.19 23.03
CA LYS A 482 18.99 13.03 23.89
C LYS A 482 18.54 13.22 25.35
N GLU A 483 18.25 14.45 25.76
CA GLU A 483 17.89 14.76 27.13
C GLU A 483 16.46 14.28 27.40
N VAL A 484 16.31 13.37 28.35
CA VAL A 484 15.02 12.93 28.85
C VAL A 484 14.59 13.90 29.97
N PHE A 485 13.44 14.55 29.77
CA PHE A 485 12.97 15.52 30.75
C PHE A 485 12.57 14.84 32.09
N ARG A 486 12.69 15.61 33.20
CA ARG A 486 12.43 15.14 34.57
C ARG A 486 11.12 14.38 34.74
N GLN A 487 10.07 14.77 34.06
CA GLN A 487 8.78 14.09 34.09
C GLN A 487 8.82 12.65 33.51
N SER A 488 9.75 12.37 32.60
CA SER A 488 9.92 11.07 31.95
C SER A 488 11.04 10.23 32.62
N MET A 489 11.86 10.80 33.51
CA MET A 489 12.98 10.07 34.18
C MET A 489 12.52 8.97 35.11
N GLY A 490 11.28 9.01 35.61
CA GLY A 490 10.70 7.96 36.47
C GLY A 490 10.11 6.79 35.67
N SER A 491 9.94 6.93 34.37
CA SER A 491 9.33 5.93 33.50
C SER A 491 10.32 4.86 33.06
N LEU A 492 10.00 3.60 33.36
CA LEU A 492 10.76 2.45 32.86
C LEU A 492 10.52 2.24 31.33
N ILE A 493 9.38 2.66 30.80
CA ILE A 493 9.13 2.63 29.35
C ILE A 493 10.21 3.44 28.64
N VAL A 494 10.44 4.68 29.06
CA VAL A 494 11.44 5.57 28.47
C VAL A 494 12.86 5.05 28.72
N THR A 495 13.16 4.64 29.94
CA THR A 495 14.47 4.07 30.31
C THR A 495 14.79 2.83 29.47
N ASN A 496 13.84 1.90 29.35
CA ASN A 496 14.03 0.67 28.59
C ASN A 496 14.07 0.93 27.07
N ALA A 497 13.34 1.92 26.54
CA ALA A 497 13.48 2.32 25.17
C ALA A 497 14.92 2.74 24.84
N HIS A 498 15.56 3.57 25.67
CA HIS A 498 16.96 3.96 25.49
C HIS A 498 17.94 2.78 25.65
N ARG A 499 17.69 1.88 26.62
CA ARG A 499 18.51 0.67 26.80
C ARG A 499 18.42 -0.27 25.59
N ILE A 500 17.22 -0.44 25.03
CA ILE A 500 17.02 -1.24 23.79
C ILE A 500 17.82 -0.65 22.63
N VAL A 501 17.78 0.67 22.42
CA VAL A 501 18.57 1.33 21.36
C VAL A 501 20.07 1.07 21.52
N ASN A 502 20.57 1.08 22.76
CA ASN A 502 21.98 0.80 23.07
C ASN A 502 22.32 -0.71 23.03
N GLY A 503 21.34 -1.60 22.84
CA GLY A 503 21.55 -3.05 22.92
C GLY A 503 21.76 -3.58 24.34
N GLU A 504 21.33 -2.81 25.34
CA GLU A 504 21.44 -3.15 26.75
C GLU A 504 20.26 -4.00 27.23
N LYS A 505 20.47 -4.73 28.34
CA LYS A 505 19.40 -5.49 28.99
C LYS A 505 18.35 -4.55 29.58
N ILE A 506 17.06 -4.87 29.40
CA ILE A 506 15.94 -4.12 29.97
C ILE A 506 15.91 -4.24 31.52
N VAL A 507 15.30 -3.26 32.17
CA VAL A 507 15.08 -3.24 33.64
C VAL A 507 13.61 -3.59 33.88
N THR A 508 13.37 -4.61 34.72
CA THR A 508 12.04 -5.15 35.04
C THR A 508 11.76 -5.30 36.54
N ASP A 509 12.70 -4.89 37.39
CA ASP A 509 12.73 -5.23 38.82
C ASP A 509 11.79 -4.38 39.70
N ARG A 510 11.08 -3.39 39.12
CA ARG A 510 10.18 -2.53 39.89
C ARG A 510 8.75 -3.07 39.86
N LYS A 511 8.19 -3.37 41.02
CA LYS A 511 6.79 -3.85 41.14
C LYS A 511 5.74 -2.75 40.94
N ASP A 512 6.12 -1.50 41.08
CA ASP A 512 5.32 -0.28 41.00
C ASP A 512 5.61 0.56 39.74
N GLY A 513 6.28 -0.03 38.75
CA GLY A 513 6.64 0.63 37.48
C GLY A 513 5.57 0.58 36.45
N ASP A 514 5.90 1.18 35.30
CA ASP A 514 5.11 1.24 34.09
C ASP A 514 5.54 0.24 32.99
N PHE A 515 6.51 -0.66 33.34
CA PHE A 515 7.08 -1.65 32.42
C PHE A 515 7.24 -3.01 33.10
N PHE A 516 6.66 -4.07 32.52
CA PHE A 516 6.67 -5.41 33.08
C PHE A 516 7.07 -6.47 32.06
N LEU A 517 7.80 -7.49 32.52
CA LEU A 517 8.03 -8.73 31.78
C LEU A 517 7.33 -9.88 32.50
N MET A 518 6.42 -10.56 31.82
CA MET A 518 5.76 -11.76 32.30
C MET A 518 6.32 -12.98 31.57
N GLU A 519 7.15 -13.77 32.27
CA GLU A 519 7.77 -14.94 31.66
C GLU A 519 6.77 -16.00 31.26
N ARG A 520 6.82 -16.38 29.96
CA ARG A 520 6.04 -17.47 29.36
C ARG A 520 6.89 -18.18 28.33
N GLN A 521 7.07 -19.49 28.49
CA GLN A 521 7.98 -20.29 27.68
C GLN A 521 7.37 -20.75 26.35
N THR A 522 6.05 -20.73 26.21
CA THR A 522 5.36 -21.21 25.00
C THR A 522 4.40 -20.16 24.46
N PRO A 523 4.20 -20.11 23.11
CA PRO A 523 3.24 -19.21 22.50
C PRO A 523 1.80 -19.39 22.99
N ALA A 524 1.38 -20.62 23.30
CA ALA A 524 0.06 -20.92 23.84
C ALA A 524 -0.15 -20.30 25.23
N LEU A 525 0.83 -20.44 26.13
CA LEU A 525 0.78 -19.81 27.46
C LEU A 525 0.83 -18.28 27.38
N ALA A 526 1.60 -17.75 26.44
CA ALA A 526 1.64 -16.31 26.19
C ALA A 526 0.27 -15.80 25.70
N ALA A 527 -0.35 -16.46 24.73
CA ALA A 527 -1.67 -16.11 24.23
C ALA A 527 -2.75 -16.13 25.33
N LYS A 528 -2.75 -17.16 26.18
CA LYS A 528 -3.66 -17.24 27.34
C LYS A 528 -3.42 -16.09 28.31
N THR A 529 -2.17 -15.79 28.67
CA THR A 529 -1.84 -14.68 29.57
C THR A 529 -2.24 -13.33 28.98
N ILE A 530 -2.03 -13.12 27.68
CA ILE A 530 -2.45 -11.90 26.98
C ILE A 530 -3.98 -11.75 27.04
N ALA A 531 -4.71 -12.84 26.81
CA ALA A 531 -6.17 -12.85 26.89
C ALA A 531 -6.68 -12.46 28.29
N GLU A 532 -6.11 -13.03 29.34
CA GLU A 532 -6.42 -12.70 30.76
C GLU A 532 -6.08 -11.22 31.10
N LEU A 533 -4.92 -10.74 30.64
CA LEU A 533 -4.51 -9.34 30.84
C LEU A 533 -5.48 -8.38 30.16
N TYR A 534 -5.80 -8.65 28.89
CA TYR A 534 -6.60 -7.78 28.05
C TYR A 534 -8.06 -7.72 28.51
N ALA A 535 -8.67 -8.87 28.78
CA ALA A 535 -10.11 -8.95 29.08
C ALA A 535 -10.45 -8.69 30.55
N GLU A 536 -9.57 -9.02 31.49
CA GLU A 536 -9.91 -9.02 32.91
C GLU A 536 -8.96 -8.19 33.80
N ARG A 537 -7.65 -8.48 33.72
CA ARG A 537 -6.71 -7.98 34.74
C ARG A 537 -6.46 -6.48 34.63
N LEU A 538 -6.20 -5.96 33.42
CA LEU A 538 -5.95 -4.53 33.22
C LEU A 538 -7.23 -3.70 33.37
N PRO A 539 -8.40 -4.09 32.84
CA PRO A 539 -9.64 -3.40 33.14
C PRO A 539 -9.93 -3.30 34.65
N ARG A 540 -9.71 -4.39 35.41
CA ARG A 540 -9.98 -4.40 36.85
C ARG A 540 -8.95 -3.58 37.65
N ALA A 541 -7.65 -3.64 37.30
CA ALA A 541 -6.59 -3.01 38.05
C ALA A 541 -6.44 -1.51 37.75
N TYR A 542 -6.65 -1.09 36.51
CA TYR A 542 -6.39 0.27 36.05
C TYR A 542 -7.64 0.99 35.51
N SER A 543 -8.80 0.33 35.51
CA SER A 543 -10.03 0.84 34.88
C SER A 543 -9.87 1.14 33.39
N TYR A 544 -8.96 0.43 32.70
CA TYR A 544 -8.75 0.60 31.26
C TYR A 544 -9.85 -0.07 30.44
N SER A 545 -10.32 0.63 29.41
CA SER A 545 -11.22 0.06 28.41
C SER A 545 -10.44 -0.87 27.46
N PRO A 546 -10.83 -2.15 27.31
CA PRO A 546 -10.20 -3.06 26.37
C PRO A 546 -10.23 -2.52 24.93
N LEU A 547 -11.32 -1.85 24.53
CA LEU A 547 -11.48 -1.36 23.17
C LEU A 547 -10.69 -0.07 22.89
N ARG A 548 -10.53 0.82 23.90
CA ARG A 548 -9.95 2.16 23.70
C ARG A 548 -8.53 2.31 24.25
N ASP A 549 -8.24 1.74 25.42
CA ASP A 549 -7.01 2.03 26.17
C ASP A 549 -5.93 0.97 25.96
N ILE A 550 -6.32 -0.29 25.68
CA ILE A 550 -5.39 -1.43 25.58
C ILE A 550 -5.18 -1.82 24.12
N GLN A 551 -3.92 -2.09 23.75
CA GLN A 551 -3.58 -2.61 22.43
C GLN A 551 -2.57 -3.76 22.55
N VAL A 552 -2.86 -4.88 21.86
CA VAL A 552 -1.89 -5.95 21.68
C VAL A 552 -1.09 -5.70 20.41
N LEU A 553 0.25 -5.66 20.51
CA LEU A 553 1.16 -5.44 19.39
C LEU A 553 1.98 -6.70 19.14
N CYS A 554 1.68 -7.42 18.07
CA CYS A 554 2.35 -8.67 17.74
C CYS A 554 3.50 -8.46 16.73
N PRO A 555 4.61 -9.19 16.85
CA PRO A 555 5.64 -9.26 15.82
C PRO A 555 5.10 -9.79 14.49
N SER A 556 4.25 -10.81 14.50
CA SER A 556 3.77 -11.52 13.32
C SER A 556 2.24 -11.65 13.24
N LYS A 557 1.73 -11.95 12.04
CA LYS A 557 0.31 -12.29 11.84
C LYS A 557 -0.01 -13.75 12.19
N LYS A 558 0.92 -14.67 11.86
CA LYS A 558 0.76 -16.12 11.99
C LYS A 558 1.27 -16.62 13.35
N GLY A 559 0.81 -17.82 13.74
CA GLY A 559 1.19 -18.51 14.98
C GLY A 559 0.20 -18.26 16.13
N GLU A 560 0.38 -19.00 17.24
CA GLU A 560 -0.52 -18.95 18.39
C GLU A 560 -0.53 -17.58 19.09
N ALA A 561 0.61 -16.89 19.14
CA ALA A 561 0.74 -15.53 19.64
C ALA A 561 0.71 -14.46 18.53
N GLY A 562 0.24 -14.82 17.31
CA GLY A 562 0.08 -13.92 16.19
C GLY A 562 -1.28 -13.22 16.19
N THR A 563 -1.40 -12.13 15.41
CA THR A 563 -2.62 -11.30 15.41
C THR A 563 -3.87 -12.08 15.00
N VAL A 564 -3.77 -13.03 14.06
CA VAL A 564 -4.92 -13.80 13.57
C VAL A 564 -5.55 -14.63 14.68
N ASN A 565 -4.73 -15.34 15.46
CA ASN A 565 -5.22 -16.17 16.56
C ASN A 565 -5.66 -15.31 17.75
N LEU A 566 -4.87 -14.31 18.13
CA LEU A 566 -5.22 -13.44 19.25
C LEU A 566 -6.49 -12.66 19.02
N ASN A 567 -6.73 -12.17 17.79
CA ASN A 567 -7.99 -11.49 17.48
C ASN A 567 -9.22 -12.40 17.66
N LYS A 568 -9.14 -13.69 17.27
CA LYS A 568 -10.23 -14.65 17.50
C LYS A 568 -10.49 -14.87 19.00
N ILE A 569 -9.42 -15.08 19.76
CA ILE A 569 -9.52 -15.28 21.22
C ILE A 569 -10.09 -14.04 21.89
N LEU A 570 -9.56 -12.87 21.60
CA LEU A 570 -9.94 -11.62 22.23
C LEU A 570 -11.37 -11.21 21.85
N GLN A 571 -11.78 -11.39 20.58
CA GLN A 571 -13.16 -11.18 20.16
C GLN A 571 -14.12 -12.05 20.96
N SER A 572 -13.83 -13.33 21.11
CA SER A 572 -14.71 -14.26 21.85
C SER A 572 -14.83 -13.94 23.34
N LEU A 573 -13.80 -13.34 23.94
CA LEU A 573 -13.80 -12.97 25.36
C LEU A 573 -14.40 -11.61 25.63
N VAL A 574 -14.07 -10.61 24.82
CA VAL A 574 -14.47 -9.20 25.03
C VAL A 574 -15.82 -8.89 24.38
N ASN A 575 -16.08 -9.51 23.25
CA ASN A 575 -17.29 -9.33 22.47
C ASN A 575 -17.90 -10.67 22.05
N PRO A 576 -18.41 -11.51 23.02
CA PRO A 576 -19.02 -12.80 22.70
C PRO A 576 -20.27 -12.66 21.85
N PRO A 577 -20.68 -13.69 21.10
CA PRO A 577 -21.94 -13.71 20.37
C PRO A 577 -23.12 -13.54 21.32
N SER A 578 -24.15 -12.83 20.87
CA SER A 578 -25.39 -12.59 21.62
C SER A 578 -26.54 -12.38 20.65
N ASP A 579 -27.75 -12.84 21.01
CA ASP A 579 -28.96 -12.67 20.21
C ASP A 579 -29.29 -11.18 19.89
N ASN A 580 -28.74 -10.27 20.68
CA ASN A 580 -28.93 -8.83 20.51
C ASN A 580 -27.86 -8.16 19.64
N LYS A 581 -26.93 -8.91 19.05
CA LYS A 581 -25.86 -8.40 18.21
C LYS A 581 -25.90 -9.02 16.83
N ASN A 582 -25.93 -8.20 15.82
CA ASN A 582 -25.84 -8.65 14.46
C ASN A 582 -24.37 -9.01 14.10
N GLU A 583 -24.25 -10.01 13.24
CA GLU A 583 -22.98 -10.49 12.70
C GLU A 583 -22.99 -10.43 11.18
N LEU A 584 -21.86 -10.07 10.58
CA LEU A 584 -21.68 -10.03 9.13
C LEU A 584 -20.38 -10.74 8.73
N ASN A 585 -20.50 -11.69 7.80
CA ASN A 585 -19.33 -12.36 7.21
C ASN A 585 -18.82 -11.57 6.00
N SER A 586 -17.53 -11.30 5.99
CA SER A 586 -16.84 -10.74 4.83
C SER A 586 -15.60 -11.58 4.52
N GLY A 587 -15.70 -12.41 3.49
CA GLY A 587 -14.70 -13.44 3.18
C GLY A 587 -14.55 -14.46 4.32
N PHE A 588 -13.34 -14.58 4.85
CA PHE A 588 -13.03 -15.48 5.97
C PHE A 588 -13.14 -14.82 7.35
N ARG A 589 -13.66 -13.59 7.43
CA ARG A 589 -13.73 -12.79 8.66
C ARG A 589 -15.18 -12.64 9.10
N LEU A 590 -15.40 -12.89 10.39
CA LEU A 590 -16.67 -12.63 11.04
C LEU A 590 -16.56 -11.33 11.83
N PHE A 591 -17.40 -10.37 11.50
CA PHE A 591 -17.52 -9.11 12.21
C PHE A 591 -18.84 -9.08 13.00
N ARG A 592 -18.80 -8.46 14.16
CA ARG A 592 -19.93 -8.37 15.12
C ARG A 592 -20.05 -6.95 15.63
N GLU A 593 -21.27 -6.51 15.90
CA GLU A 593 -21.50 -5.25 16.61
C GLU A 593 -20.71 -5.21 17.92
N GLY A 594 -19.97 -4.12 18.15
CA GLY A 594 -19.04 -3.95 19.26
C GLY A 594 -17.61 -4.37 18.96
N ASP A 595 -17.29 -4.88 17.78
CA ASP A 595 -15.92 -5.26 17.43
C ASP A 595 -15.02 -4.06 17.21
N LYS A 596 -13.79 -4.18 17.69
CA LYS A 596 -12.69 -3.27 17.39
C LYS A 596 -12.08 -3.67 16.05
N VAL A 597 -12.10 -2.74 15.09
CA VAL A 597 -11.63 -2.96 13.72
C VAL A 597 -10.62 -1.92 13.29
N MET A 598 -9.83 -2.23 12.26
CA MET A 598 -8.86 -1.32 11.64
C MET A 598 -9.04 -1.32 10.13
N GLN A 599 -9.06 -0.15 9.53
CA GLN A 599 -8.97 0.05 8.10
C GLN A 599 -7.57 -0.38 7.61
N ILE A 600 -7.50 -1.20 6.55
CA ILE A 600 -6.22 -1.76 6.06
C ILE A 600 -5.78 -1.21 4.70
N LYS A 601 -6.57 -0.32 4.13
CA LYS A 601 -6.29 0.41 2.89
C LYS A 601 -6.73 1.87 3.05
N ASN A 602 -6.14 2.77 2.28
CA ASN A 602 -6.72 4.11 2.16
C ASN A 602 -7.95 4.01 1.26
N ASN A 603 -9.08 4.48 1.73
CA ASN A 603 -10.30 4.61 0.93
C ASN A 603 -10.81 6.05 1.05
N TYR A 604 -10.69 6.80 -0.02
CA TYR A 604 -11.03 8.22 -0.08
C TYR A 604 -12.52 8.46 -0.33
N ASP A 605 -13.26 7.42 -0.73
CA ASP A 605 -14.67 7.49 -1.13
C ASP A 605 -15.64 7.14 0.02
N ILE A 606 -15.13 6.64 1.15
CA ILE A 606 -15.95 6.33 2.31
C ILE A 606 -16.40 7.63 2.96
N HIS A 607 -17.71 7.86 2.91
CA HIS A 607 -18.34 8.99 3.56
C HIS A 607 -18.45 8.80 5.07
N TRP A 608 -18.16 9.85 5.83
CA TRP A 608 -18.29 9.88 7.28
C TRP A 608 -18.97 11.16 7.76
N ASP A 609 -19.70 11.04 8.86
CA ASP A 609 -20.37 12.13 9.54
C ASP A 609 -19.85 12.25 10.98
N SER A 610 -19.82 13.47 11.49
CA SER A 610 -19.59 13.79 12.90
C SER A 610 -20.60 14.86 13.36
N ASP A 611 -20.64 15.14 14.66
CA ASP A 611 -21.51 16.18 15.20
C ASP A 611 -21.22 17.59 14.64
N LYS A 612 -20.05 17.80 14.05
CA LYS A 612 -19.59 19.13 13.62
C LYS A 612 -19.46 19.28 12.10
N GLU A 613 -19.13 18.21 11.42
CA GLU A 613 -18.81 18.22 9.99
C GLU A 613 -19.04 16.86 9.36
N SER A 614 -19.17 16.82 8.05
CA SER A 614 -19.16 15.62 7.24
C SER A 614 -17.98 15.67 6.27
N GLY A 615 -17.49 14.52 5.86
CA GLY A 615 -16.36 14.44 4.95
C GLY A 615 -16.21 13.06 4.33
N GLU A 616 -15.11 12.89 3.61
CA GLU A 616 -14.77 11.66 2.90
C GLU A 616 -13.37 11.19 3.29
N GLY A 617 -13.18 9.87 3.25
CA GLY A 617 -11.90 9.20 3.46
C GLY A 617 -11.71 8.62 4.85
N ILE A 618 -11.49 7.29 4.88
CA ILE A 618 -10.97 6.54 6.03
C ILE A 618 -9.64 5.91 5.60
N PHE A 619 -8.63 6.00 6.46
CA PHE A 619 -7.26 5.74 6.07
C PHE A 619 -6.70 4.47 6.71
N ASN A 620 -5.69 3.89 6.05
CA ASN A 620 -4.97 2.74 6.56
C ASN A 620 -4.39 3.02 7.97
N GLY A 621 -4.74 2.14 8.92
CA GLY A 621 -4.37 2.28 10.32
C GLY A 621 -5.46 2.93 11.19
N ASP A 622 -6.51 3.53 10.65
CA ASP A 622 -7.63 4.05 11.43
C ASP A 622 -8.31 2.91 12.17
N ILE A 623 -8.44 3.03 13.49
CA ILE A 623 -9.12 2.05 14.35
C ILE A 623 -10.49 2.59 14.72
N GLY A 624 -11.50 1.75 14.53
CA GLY A 624 -12.88 2.06 14.88
C GLY A 624 -13.57 0.93 15.64
N ILE A 625 -14.79 1.21 16.05
CA ILE A 625 -15.69 0.23 16.69
C ILE A 625 -16.94 0.11 15.83
N ILE A 626 -17.34 -1.12 15.53
CA ILE A 626 -18.59 -1.38 14.81
C ILE A 626 -19.74 -1.08 15.77
N GLU A 627 -20.49 -0.02 15.51
CA GLU A 627 -21.63 0.37 16.35
C GLU A 627 -22.89 -0.41 16.01
N LYS A 628 -23.12 -0.61 14.70
CA LYS A 628 -24.33 -1.26 14.20
C LYS A 628 -24.07 -1.98 12.88
N ILE A 629 -24.72 -3.11 12.71
CA ILE A 629 -24.79 -3.85 11.44
C ILE A 629 -26.25 -3.97 11.03
N ASP A 630 -26.57 -3.48 9.85
CA ASP A 630 -27.89 -3.66 9.24
C ASP A 630 -27.83 -4.86 8.27
N LEU A 631 -28.46 -5.97 8.67
CA LEU A 631 -28.49 -7.20 7.88
C LEU A 631 -29.36 -7.09 6.62
N LYS A 632 -30.31 -6.12 6.57
CA LYS A 632 -31.17 -5.96 5.39
C LYS A 632 -30.46 -5.27 4.25
N SER A 633 -29.69 -4.25 4.56
CA SER A 633 -28.87 -3.50 3.59
C SER A 633 -27.44 -4.03 3.48
N GLU A 634 -27.05 -5.04 4.29
CA GLU A 634 -25.70 -5.56 4.42
C GLU A 634 -24.65 -4.44 4.65
N THR A 635 -24.99 -3.47 5.50
CA THR A 635 -24.13 -2.32 5.80
C THR A 635 -23.71 -2.32 7.26
N ALA A 636 -22.51 -1.78 7.54
CA ALA A 636 -22.01 -1.57 8.89
C ALA A 636 -21.74 -0.08 9.14
N PHE A 637 -22.07 0.38 10.35
CA PHE A 637 -21.75 1.71 10.83
C PHE A 637 -20.59 1.60 11.82
N ILE A 638 -19.50 2.30 11.54
CA ILE A 638 -18.25 2.20 12.28
C ILE A 638 -17.85 3.57 12.79
N SER A 639 -17.69 3.68 14.11
CA SER A 639 -17.22 4.89 14.77
C SER A 639 -15.69 4.90 14.83
N PHE A 640 -15.09 5.89 14.19
CA PHE A 640 -13.67 6.19 14.22
C PHE A 640 -13.46 7.48 15.01
N ASP A 641 -13.14 7.35 16.30
CA ASP A 641 -13.07 8.47 17.25
C ASP A 641 -14.40 9.27 17.33
N ASP A 642 -14.47 10.44 16.68
CA ASP A 642 -15.63 11.35 16.61
C ASP A 642 -16.38 11.30 15.27
N ARG A 643 -16.02 10.39 14.37
CA ARG A 643 -16.59 10.23 13.03
C ARG A 643 -17.26 8.88 12.90
N THR A 644 -18.45 8.83 12.34
CA THR A 644 -19.15 7.58 12.02
C THR A 644 -19.20 7.40 10.51
N ALA A 645 -18.67 6.30 10.01
CA ALA A 645 -18.63 5.96 8.60
C ALA A 645 -19.52 4.76 8.29
N GLN A 646 -20.19 4.80 7.14
CA GLN A 646 -21.00 3.71 6.64
C GLN A 646 -20.20 2.86 5.65
N TYR A 647 -20.20 1.54 5.86
CA TYR A 647 -19.51 0.56 5.03
C TYR A 647 -20.52 -0.37 4.37
N ALA A 648 -20.45 -0.48 3.06
CA ALA A 648 -21.11 -1.56 2.34
C ALA A 648 -20.34 -2.88 2.56
N LYS A 649 -20.97 -4.01 2.30
CA LYS A 649 -20.40 -5.36 2.50
C LYS A 649 -19.06 -5.55 1.77
N GLU A 650 -18.95 -5.05 0.55
CA GLU A 650 -17.74 -5.12 -0.26
C GLU A 650 -16.58 -4.35 0.40
N GLN A 651 -16.87 -3.19 0.97
CA GLN A 651 -15.90 -2.35 1.67
C GLN A 651 -15.44 -2.96 3.00
N MET A 652 -16.23 -3.86 3.61
CA MET A 652 -15.83 -4.62 4.81
C MET A 652 -14.59 -5.51 4.57
N THR A 653 -14.26 -5.84 3.33
CA THR A 653 -13.01 -6.53 2.97
C THR A 653 -11.76 -5.71 3.30
N GLU A 654 -11.91 -4.40 3.41
CA GLU A 654 -10.86 -3.44 3.78
C GLU A 654 -10.67 -3.30 5.30
N LEU A 655 -11.39 -4.08 6.09
CA LEU A 655 -11.28 -4.08 7.55
C LEU A 655 -10.62 -5.35 8.07
N GLU A 656 -9.87 -5.22 9.16
CA GLU A 656 -9.40 -6.36 9.99
C GLU A 656 -9.81 -6.13 11.44
N LEU A 657 -10.03 -7.21 12.21
CA LEU A 657 -10.16 -7.10 13.65
C LEU A 657 -8.87 -6.49 14.25
N ALA A 658 -9.03 -5.61 15.23
CA ALA A 658 -7.95 -4.79 15.74
C ALA A 658 -7.72 -4.88 17.26
N TYR A 659 -8.19 -5.93 17.92
CA TYR A 659 -7.82 -6.22 19.30
C TYR A 659 -6.30 -6.46 19.41
N ALA A 660 -5.75 -7.17 18.43
CA ALA A 660 -4.32 -7.35 18.22
C ALA A 660 -3.93 -6.90 16.81
N VAL A 661 -2.89 -6.07 16.70
CA VAL A 661 -2.34 -5.60 15.42
C VAL A 661 -0.85 -5.88 15.35
N THR A 662 -0.24 -5.86 14.15
CA THR A 662 1.23 -5.97 14.06
C THR A 662 1.90 -4.67 14.49
N VAL A 663 3.13 -4.76 15.00
CA VAL A 663 3.93 -3.58 15.36
C VAL A 663 4.05 -2.59 14.18
N HIS A 664 4.20 -3.09 12.95
CA HIS A 664 4.25 -2.25 11.75
C HIS A 664 2.97 -1.41 11.58
N LYS A 665 1.80 -2.00 11.82
CA LYS A 665 0.51 -1.30 11.71
C LYS A 665 0.23 -0.32 12.87
N SER A 666 1.02 -0.35 13.95
CA SER A 666 0.90 0.58 15.06
C SER A 666 1.75 1.84 14.91
N GLN A 667 2.55 1.94 13.84
CA GLN A 667 3.36 3.15 13.59
C GLN A 667 2.46 4.39 13.48
N GLY A 668 2.93 5.53 14.01
CA GLY A 668 2.14 6.76 14.09
C GLY A 668 1.02 6.75 15.15
N SER A 669 0.83 5.63 15.88
CA SER A 669 -0.17 5.49 16.95
C SER A 669 0.47 5.40 18.32
N GLU A 670 -0.27 5.77 19.35
CA GLU A 670 0.12 5.58 20.77
C GLU A 670 -1.08 5.06 21.56
N PHE A 671 -0.83 4.25 22.57
CA PHE A 671 -1.87 3.62 23.39
C PHE A 671 -1.51 3.78 24.87
N LYS A 672 -2.52 3.86 25.76
CA LYS A 672 -2.27 3.92 27.20
C LYS A 672 -1.52 2.68 27.67
N ALA A 673 -2.04 1.49 27.32
CA ALA A 673 -1.41 0.22 27.67
C ALA A 673 -1.11 -0.61 26.41
N VAL A 674 0.11 -1.14 26.34
CA VAL A 674 0.56 -2.03 25.29
C VAL A 674 0.94 -3.39 25.87
N ILE A 675 0.48 -4.45 25.22
CA ILE A 675 0.87 -5.83 25.51
C ILE A 675 1.58 -6.39 24.29
N MET A 676 2.80 -6.93 24.45
CA MET A 676 3.58 -7.49 23.36
C MET A 676 3.98 -8.93 23.62
N PRO A 677 3.59 -9.91 22.78
CA PRO A 677 4.16 -11.25 22.84
C PRO A 677 5.59 -11.25 22.31
N VAL A 678 6.53 -11.78 23.11
CA VAL A 678 7.95 -11.98 22.71
C VAL A 678 8.33 -13.40 23.06
N VAL A 679 7.83 -14.36 22.26
CA VAL A 679 8.05 -15.80 22.46
C VAL A 679 8.06 -16.48 21.08
N ASN A 680 9.10 -17.27 20.79
CA ASN A 680 9.32 -17.93 19.51
C ASN A 680 9.16 -16.97 18.31
N VAL A 681 9.76 -15.79 18.44
CA VAL A 681 9.74 -14.78 17.38
C VAL A 681 10.54 -15.29 16.19
N ILE A 682 9.93 -15.28 15.00
CA ILE A 682 10.63 -15.72 13.78
C ILE A 682 11.89 -14.88 13.54
N PRO A 683 13.01 -15.48 13.09
CA PRO A 683 14.30 -14.80 12.96
C PRO A 683 14.24 -13.49 12.17
N GLN A 684 13.37 -13.42 11.15
CA GLN A 684 13.18 -12.24 10.32
C GLN A 684 12.57 -11.05 11.05
N LEU A 685 11.86 -11.28 12.16
CA LEU A 685 11.21 -10.25 12.99
C LEU A 685 11.89 -10.07 14.35
N CYS A 686 12.93 -10.86 14.65
CA CYS A 686 13.68 -10.79 15.91
C CYS A 686 14.78 -9.73 15.80
N TYR A 687 14.42 -8.42 15.83
CA TYR A 687 15.38 -7.32 15.72
C TYR A 687 14.98 -6.10 16.55
N ARG A 688 15.99 -5.29 16.88
CA ARG A 688 15.95 -4.15 17.81
C ARG A 688 14.85 -3.14 17.54
N ASN A 689 14.75 -2.66 16.31
CA ASN A 689 13.82 -1.58 15.95
C ASN A 689 12.35 -2.00 16.09
N LEU A 690 12.04 -3.31 15.91
CA LEU A 690 10.69 -3.82 16.11
C LEU A 690 10.31 -3.77 17.59
N LEU A 691 11.20 -4.22 18.48
CA LEU A 691 11.00 -4.14 19.93
C LEU A 691 10.90 -2.69 20.39
N TYR A 692 11.84 -1.85 19.97
CA TYR A 692 11.85 -0.42 20.27
C TYR A 692 10.57 0.28 19.85
N THR A 693 10.14 0.06 18.60
CA THR A 693 8.90 0.66 18.09
C THR A 693 7.69 0.24 18.91
N ALA A 694 7.58 -1.03 19.31
CA ALA A 694 6.47 -1.50 20.14
C ALA A 694 6.49 -0.84 21.53
N VAL A 695 7.65 -0.77 22.17
CA VAL A 695 7.81 -0.16 23.50
C VAL A 695 7.43 1.33 23.47
N THR A 696 7.86 2.04 22.44
CA THR A 696 7.57 3.48 22.29
C THR A 696 6.12 3.81 21.93
N ARG A 697 5.27 2.80 21.67
CA ARG A 697 3.81 2.99 21.49
C ARG A 697 3.06 3.07 22.81
N ALA A 698 3.65 2.64 23.93
CA ALA A 698 3.04 2.69 25.25
C ALA A 698 3.21 4.08 25.90
N LYS A 699 2.12 4.62 26.46
CA LYS A 699 2.12 5.89 27.22
C LYS A 699 2.25 5.69 28.72
N GLU A 700 1.46 4.76 29.27
CA GLU A 700 1.29 4.58 30.71
C GLU A 700 1.73 3.19 31.17
N LEU A 701 1.59 2.16 30.30
CA LEU A 701 1.89 0.79 30.68
C LEU A 701 2.39 -0.04 29.51
N MET A 702 3.53 -0.70 29.68
CA MET A 702 4.09 -1.69 28.77
C MET A 702 4.20 -3.06 29.44
N ILE A 703 3.65 -4.10 28.83
CA ILE A 703 3.77 -5.47 29.31
C ILE A 703 4.31 -6.35 28.17
N ILE A 704 5.50 -6.90 28.37
CA ILE A 704 6.04 -7.96 27.52
C ILE A 704 5.62 -9.31 28.09
N VAL A 705 5.08 -10.19 27.23
CA VAL A 705 4.70 -11.56 27.58
C VAL A 705 5.52 -12.52 26.76
N GLY A 706 6.53 -13.15 27.38
CA GLY A 706 7.46 -14.02 26.67
C GLY A 706 8.68 -14.38 27.50
N THR A 707 9.84 -14.52 26.85
CA THR A 707 11.09 -14.89 27.53
C THR A 707 12.09 -13.74 27.54
N GLU A 708 12.82 -13.60 28.62
CA GLU A 708 13.88 -12.59 28.73
C GLU A 708 14.97 -12.80 27.68
N ASP A 709 15.32 -14.05 27.39
CA ASP A 709 16.33 -14.40 26.37
C ASP A 709 15.96 -13.87 24.98
N GLU A 710 14.68 -13.96 24.59
CA GLU A 710 14.25 -13.43 23.29
C GLU A 710 14.24 -11.89 23.27
N VAL A 711 13.86 -11.25 24.35
CA VAL A 711 13.95 -9.79 24.47
C VAL A 711 15.40 -9.33 24.32
N VAL A 712 16.35 -10.00 24.99
CA VAL A 712 17.78 -9.73 24.86
C VAL A 712 18.27 -9.96 23.44
N LYS A 713 17.87 -11.07 22.80
CA LYS A 713 18.21 -11.33 21.38
C LYS A 713 17.69 -10.24 20.45
N MET A 714 16.45 -9.79 20.63
CA MET A 714 15.90 -8.69 19.83
C MET A 714 16.68 -7.39 20.05
N ALA A 715 16.97 -7.02 21.30
CA ALA A 715 17.72 -5.80 21.62
C ALA A 715 19.15 -5.82 21.07
N ALA A 716 19.79 -6.99 21.03
CA ALA A 716 21.14 -7.16 20.50
C ALA A 716 21.21 -7.14 18.96
N ASN A 717 20.10 -7.45 18.26
CA ASN A 717 20.10 -7.59 16.82
C ASN A 717 19.76 -6.28 16.09
N ASP A 718 20.77 -5.61 15.51
CA ASP A 718 20.66 -4.38 14.72
C ASP A 718 20.71 -4.61 13.19
N LYS A 719 20.78 -5.87 12.75
CA LYS A 719 21.11 -6.21 11.34
C LYS A 719 20.08 -5.80 10.30
N LYS A 720 18.80 -5.69 10.68
CA LYS A 720 17.73 -5.39 9.71
C LYS A 720 17.60 -3.91 9.29
N THR A 721 18.31 -3.02 9.95
CA THR A 721 18.36 -1.61 9.55
C THR A 721 19.26 -1.35 8.33
N ARG A 722 20.07 -2.34 7.94
CA ARG A 722 21.02 -2.21 6.84
C ARG A 722 20.38 -2.53 5.50
N ARG A 723 19.68 -1.55 4.95
CA ARG A 723 19.20 -1.60 3.58
C ARG A 723 20.32 -1.20 2.62
N TYR A 724 20.41 -1.85 1.46
CA TYR A 724 21.21 -1.32 0.37
C TYR A 724 20.52 -0.11 -0.22
N SER A 725 21.11 1.07 -0.01
CA SER A 725 20.71 2.36 -0.55
C SER A 725 21.94 3.10 -1.04
N ALA A 726 21.81 3.88 -2.09
CA ALA A 726 22.86 4.76 -2.56
C ALA A 726 22.60 6.24 -2.26
N LEU A 727 21.48 6.59 -1.63
CA LEU A 727 21.10 7.97 -1.35
C LEU A 727 22.22 8.73 -0.62
N LYS A 728 22.77 8.17 0.46
CA LYS A 728 23.93 8.75 1.17
C LYS A 728 25.12 9.01 0.22
N LYS A 729 25.41 8.05 -0.65
CA LYS A 729 26.54 8.15 -1.58
C LYS A 729 26.31 9.20 -2.66
N LEU A 730 25.09 9.29 -3.20
CA LEU A 730 24.68 10.32 -4.16
C LEU A 730 24.75 11.72 -3.55
N LEU A 731 24.34 11.86 -2.29
CA LEU A 731 24.47 13.12 -1.57
C LEU A 731 25.94 13.57 -1.46
N LEU A 732 26.88 12.64 -1.19
CA LEU A 732 28.29 12.94 -0.97
C LEU A 732 29.09 13.10 -2.25
N ASN A 733 28.85 12.28 -3.30
CA ASN A 733 29.69 12.23 -4.50
C ASN A 733 29.51 13.43 -5.44
N ASP A 734 28.38 14.12 -5.42
CA ASP A 734 28.16 15.34 -6.20
C ASP A 734 28.43 16.62 -5.38
N ALA A 735 29.04 16.52 -4.22
CA ALA A 735 29.36 17.66 -3.36
C ALA A 735 30.59 18.44 -3.81
N ALA A 736 31.20 18.13 -4.98
CA ALA A 736 32.19 19.03 -5.59
C ALA A 736 31.46 20.33 -6.01
N PRO A 737 31.90 21.50 -5.55
CA PRO A 737 31.28 22.76 -5.93
C PRO A 737 31.46 22.92 -7.46
N ALA A 738 30.36 23.18 -8.16
CA ALA A 738 30.46 23.82 -9.46
C ALA A 738 31.08 25.20 -9.21
N ILE A 739 32.39 25.29 -9.31
CA ILE A 739 33.08 26.56 -9.49
C ILE A 739 32.58 27.08 -10.82
N LEU A 740 31.64 27.99 -10.75
CA LEU A 740 31.33 28.89 -11.87
C LEU A 740 32.65 29.55 -12.24
N GLY A 741 33.32 29.02 -13.24
CA GLY A 741 34.44 29.63 -13.88
C GLY A 741 33.97 30.97 -14.42
N THR A 742 34.41 32.04 -13.76
CA THR A 742 34.53 33.35 -14.36
C THR A 742 35.47 33.22 -15.58
N THR A 743 34.92 33.10 -16.75
CA THR A 743 35.59 33.50 -17.97
C THR A 743 34.87 34.73 -18.47
N GLY A 744 35.54 35.87 -18.21
CA GLY A 744 35.27 37.06 -18.95
C GLY A 744 35.64 36.87 -20.44
N ILE A 745 34.85 37.38 -21.26
CA ILE A 745 35.00 38.39 -22.33
C ILE A 745 33.62 38.46 -23.00
#